data_2815253e0e77a9b21853e3b7b697037a
#
_entry.id   2815253e0e77a9b21853e3b7b697037a
#
_cell.length_a   1.000
_cell.length_b   1.000
_cell.length_c   1.000
_cell.angle_alpha   90.00
_cell.angle_beta   90.00
_cell.angle_gamma   90.00
#
_symmetry.space_group_name_H-M   'P 1'
#
loop_
_entity.id
_entity.type
_entity.pdbx_description
1 polymer ?
#
loop_
_entity_poly.entity_id
_entity_poly.type
_entity_poly.pdbx_seq_one_letter_code
_entity_poly.pdbx_strand_id
1 'polypeptide(L)'
;MSNFTEMDCYLFGQATHYDIYRKMGAHKMTIEGEEGVCFDVWAPHANRVYVIGEFNGWNETSHEMKRVTPETMGVYELFVPGVQIGCMYKFLIIAQDGRKLYKADPYANYAQLRPETASIVTDISNFTWSDSAWMDTRKKLSKEEVYEQPMAIYEVHPGSWMRHPGRDDDGFYSYRDLAKTLIPYVKDMGYTHIELMGISEYPYDGSWGYQVTGYYAPTSRYGTPEDFAHLVNECHKNKIGVILDWVPAHFPKDAHGLAEFDGTATYEYADPRKGEHPDWGTKIFDYGKNEVKNFLIGSALMWIENYHVDGLRVDAVASMLYLDYGKEDGQWVPNIYGGNKNLEAIEFFKHINTLILGRNPGSVMIAEESTAWPKVTGTVEDDGLNFSYKWNMGWMHDFLDYMKLDPYFRKDNHNKMTFAMSYNESEKYILVLSHDEVVHLKCSMLNKMPGLEGDKFKNLMAGYAFMMGHSGKKLLFMGQEFAQEREWSEKRELDWYLLDDPKHKHMQDWVKALLHLYRKNPCLYEQDTTWAGFEWMNANDYERSIFSFVRKSKDGKNNLLFVISFTPVERDDYRVGVPGRHTYKLVLNSADPQFGGSDTEDTKRPVSYKAEKKPCDGQDYSIGYKLPPYGVAVFKF
;
A
#
# COMPACT_ATOMS: atom_id res chain seq x y z
N MET A 1 35.22 -23.34 3.47
CA MET A 1 33.94 -23.95 3.00
C MET A 1 33.11 -22.80 2.41
N SER A 2 32.55 -22.95 1.20
CA SER A 2 31.76 -21.88 0.58
C SER A 2 30.43 -21.72 1.31
N ASN A 3 29.98 -20.48 1.54
CA ASN A 3 28.64 -20.17 2.03
C ASN A 3 27.60 -20.45 0.94
N PHE A 4 27.92 -20.12 -0.30
CA PHE A 4 27.06 -20.33 -1.47
C PHE A 4 27.38 -21.68 -2.12
N THR A 5 26.52 -22.68 -1.90
CA THR A 5 26.74 -24.07 -2.35
C THR A 5 26.30 -24.29 -3.81
N GLU A 6 26.63 -25.43 -4.39
CA GLU A 6 26.13 -25.84 -5.73
C GLU A 6 24.60 -25.92 -5.78
N MET A 7 23.94 -26.32 -4.66
CA MET A 7 22.49 -26.32 -4.56
C MET A 7 21.93 -24.91 -4.56
N ASP A 8 22.58 -23.97 -3.84
CA ASP A 8 22.19 -22.56 -3.86
C ASP A 8 22.30 -21.98 -5.27
N CYS A 9 23.38 -22.29 -6.01
CA CYS A 9 23.55 -21.90 -7.41
C CYS A 9 22.42 -22.44 -8.29
N TYR A 10 22.09 -23.73 -8.15
CA TYR A 10 21.01 -24.36 -8.91
C TYR A 10 19.66 -23.68 -8.65
N LEU A 11 19.29 -23.51 -7.37
CA LEU A 11 18.02 -22.88 -6.97
C LEU A 11 17.95 -21.41 -7.43
N PHE A 12 19.05 -20.67 -7.31
CA PHE A 12 19.14 -19.28 -7.74
C PHE A 12 18.94 -19.14 -9.25
N GLY A 13 19.58 -19.99 -10.04
CA GLY A 13 19.41 -20.05 -11.50
C GLY A 13 18.03 -20.54 -11.96
N GLN A 14 17.20 -21.07 -11.06
CA GLN A 14 15.81 -21.47 -11.34
C GLN A 14 14.77 -20.49 -10.80
N ALA A 15 15.16 -19.38 -10.18
CA ALA A 15 14.29 -18.46 -9.45
C ALA A 15 13.50 -19.13 -8.29
N THR A 16 14.08 -20.14 -7.67
CA THR A 16 13.43 -20.93 -6.60
C THR A 16 14.22 -20.97 -5.30
N HIS A 17 15.25 -20.13 -5.18
CA HIS A 17 15.98 -19.95 -3.93
C HIS A 17 15.23 -18.98 -3.01
N TYR A 18 14.17 -19.45 -2.37
CA TYR A 18 13.26 -18.59 -1.60
C TYR A 18 13.88 -18.00 -0.33
N ASP A 19 14.97 -18.57 0.17
CA ASP A 19 15.74 -18.06 1.31
C ASP A 19 17.04 -17.35 0.88
N ILE A 20 17.13 -16.86 -0.37
CA ILE A 20 18.32 -16.22 -0.95
C ILE A 20 18.85 -15.06 -0.09
N TYR A 21 17.97 -14.34 0.58
CA TYR A 21 18.30 -13.23 1.47
C TYR A 21 19.11 -13.64 2.71
N ARG A 22 19.22 -14.95 2.97
CA ARG A 22 20.07 -15.50 4.05
C ARG A 22 21.45 -15.91 3.55
N LYS A 23 21.70 -15.78 2.25
CA LYS A 23 22.94 -16.19 1.59
C LYS A 23 23.64 -14.99 0.95
N MET A 24 22.93 -14.29 0.07
CA MET A 24 23.47 -13.13 -0.62
C MET A 24 23.56 -11.91 0.31
N GLY A 25 24.57 -11.08 0.09
CA GLY A 25 24.86 -9.92 0.94
C GLY A 25 25.95 -10.20 1.97
N ALA A 26 25.87 -9.55 3.12
CA ALA A 26 26.87 -9.65 4.19
C ALA A 26 26.29 -10.38 5.40
N HIS A 27 26.79 -11.57 5.71
CA HIS A 27 26.28 -12.40 6.81
C HIS A 27 27.37 -12.75 7.81
N LYS A 28 27.10 -12.48 9.10
CA LYS A 28 27.97 -12.93 10.18
C LYS A 28 27.99 -14.46 10.24
N MET A 29 29.18 -15.02 10.28
CA MET A 29 29.37 -16.47 10.43
C MET A 29 30.71 -16.82 11.09
N THR A 30 30.84 -18.08 11.46
CA THR A 30 32.07 -18.63 12.01
C THR A 30 32.62 -19.69 11.07
N ILE A 31 33.82 -19.49 10.54
CA ILE A 31 34.50 -20.48 9.68
C ILE A 31 35.77 -20.92 10.36
N GLU A 32 35.98 -22.24 10.53
CA GLU A 32 37.16 -22.84 11.17
C GLU A 32 37.49 -22.27 12.56
N GLY A 33 36.47 -21.77 13.28
CA GLY A 33 36.60 -21.19 14.62
C GLY A 33 36.89 -19.70 14.64
N GLU A 34 37.02 -19.05 13.49
CA GLU A 34 37.17 -17.60 13.39
C GLU A 34 35.80 -16.93 13.08
N GLU A 35 35.43 -15.96 13.91
CA GLU A 35 34.25 -15.13 13.64
C GLU A 35 34.55 -14.06 12.58
N GLY A 36 33.60 -13.81 11.68
CA GLY A 36 33.76 -12.81 10.63
C GLY A 36 32.47 -12.62 9.86
N VAL A 37 32.59 -12.06 8.67
CA VAL A 37 31.47 -11.83 7.74
C VAL A 37 31.79 -12.46 6.39
N CYS A 38 30.83 -13.22 5.86
CA CYS A 38 30.85 -13.65 4.46
C CYS A 38 30.10 -12.63 3.62
N PHE A 39 30.72 -12.21 2.54
CA PHE A 39 30.16 -11.29 1.54
C PHE A 39 29.90 -12.05 0.25
N ASP A 40 28.67 -12.00 -0.23
CA ASP A 40 28.23 -12.66 -1.46
C ASP A 40 27.55 -11.67 -2.37
N VAL A 41 27.94 -11.61 -3.66
CA VAL A 41 27.36 -10.68 -4.65
C VAL A 41 27.26 -11.30 -6.03
N TRP A 42 26.17 -11.04 -6.74
CA TRP A 42 25.96 -11.46 -8.11
C TRP A 42 26.40 -10.37 -9.11
N ALA A 43 27.46 -10.66 -9.86
CA ALA A 43 28.03 -9.77 -10.86
C ALA A 43 28.57 -10.58 -12.07
N PRO A 44 27.68 -11.20 -12.88
CA PRO A 44 28.07 -12.28 -13.83
C PRO A 44 29.09 -11.85 -14.89
N HIS A 45 29.09 -10.58 -15.27
CA HIS A 45 29.99 -10.04 -16.31
C HIS A 45 31.14 -9.20 -15.74
N ALA A 46 31.30 -9.17 -14.40
CA ALA A 46 32.45 -8.47 -13.82
C ALA A 46 33.79 -9.16 -14.21
N ASN A 47 34.83 -8.36 -14.42
CA ASN A 47 36.18 -8.89 -14.59
C ASN A 47 36.79 -9.31 -13.23
N ARG A 48 36.62 -8.44 -12.22
CA ARG A 48 36.99 -8.70 -10.81
C ARG A 48 36.01 -8.02 -9.88
N VAL A 49 35.90 -8.53 -8.66
CA VAL A 49 35.09 -7.93 -7.59
C VAL A 49 35.94 -7.88 -6.31
N TYR A 50 35.88 -6.76 -5.62
CA TYR A 50 36.51 -6.57 -4.31
C TYR A 50 35.44 -6.13 -3.31
N VAL A 51 35.58 -6.53 -2.05
CA VAL A 51 34.86 -5.90 -0.95
C VAL A 51 35.77 -4.88 -0.26
N ILE A 52 35.31 -3.65 -0.17
CA ILE A 52 36.03 -2.54 0.44
C ILE A 52 35.19 -1.94 1.58
N GLY A 53 35.83 -1.54 2.67
CA GLY A 53 35.11 -1.03 3.81
C GLY A 53 36.04 -0.58 4.93
N GLU A 54 35.47 -0.21 6.08
CA GLU A 54 36.22 0.24 7.25
C GLU A 54 37.25 -0.80 7.73
N PHE A 55 36.90 -2.09 7.63
CA PHE A 55 37.78 -3.20 8.07
C PHE A 55 39.08 -3.30 7.29
N ASN A 56 39.18 -2.70 6.12
CA ASN A 56 40.41 -2.68 5.33
C ASN A 56 40.86 -1.27 4.93
N GLY A 57 40.31 -0.23 5.59
CA GLY A 57 40.61 1.17 5.27
C GLY A 57 40.23 1.56 3.85
N TRP A 58 39.18 0.93 3.30
CA TRP A 58 38.67 1.16 1.93
C TRP A 58 39.70 0.80 0.84
N ASN A 59 40.58 -0.16 1.14
CA ASN A 59 41.64 -0.58 0.23
C ASN A 59 41.06 -1.38 -0.96
N GLU A 60 41.24 -0.86 -2.17
CA GLU A 60 40.71 -1.38 -3.43
C GLU A 60 41.39 -2.65 -3.95
N THR A 61 42.42 -3.15 -3.28
CA THR A 61 43.25 -4.26 -3.82
C THR A 61 43.43 -5.42 -2.86
N SER A 62 43.03 -5.28 -1.58
CA SER A 62 43.37 -6.24 -0.53
C SER A 62 42.39 -7.39 -0.36
N HIS A 63 41.11 -7.21 -0.75
CA HIS A 63 40.03 -8.18 -0.51
C HIS A 63 39.31 -8.53 -1.81
N GLU A 64 40.05 -9.20 -2.73
CA GLU A 64 39.48 -9.72 -3.98
C GLU A 64 38.59 -10.91 -3.67
N MET A 65 37.35 -10.87 -4.17
CA MET A 65 36.37 -11.94 -4.04
C MET A 65 36.57 -13.01 -5.10
N LYS A 66 36.20 -14.24 -4.81
CA LYS A 66 36.34 -15.38 -5.72
C LYS A 66 34.97 -15.78 -6.27
N ARG A 67 34.95 -16.18 -7.55
CA ARG A 67 33.76 -16.79 -8.13
C ARG A 67 33.49 -18.15 -7.47
N VAL A 68 32.24 -18.38 -7.08
CA VAL A 68 31.78 -19.70 -6.63
C VAL A 68 31.61 -20.65 -7.81
N THR A 69 31.64 -21.95 -7.55
CA THR A 69 31.43 -22.95 -8.59
C THR A 69 29.93 -23.32 -8.69
N PRO A 70 29.35 -23.37 -9.92
CA PRO A 70 30.00 -23.13 -11.21
C PRO A 70 30.25 -21.64 -11.49
N GLU A 71 31.42 -21.32 -12.03
CA GLU A 71 31.85 -19.93 -12.30
C GLU A 71 30.89 -19.18 -13.23
N THR A 72 30.18 -19.90 -14.09
CA THR A 72 29.18 -19.35 -15.03
C THR A 72 28.00 -18.68 -14.30
N MET A 73 27.74 -19.04 -13.04
CA MET A 73 26.70 -18.42 -12.22
C MET A 73 26.96 -16.94 -11.95
N GLY A 74 28.24 -16.54 -11.86
CA GLY A 74 28.64 -15.16 -11.67
C GLY A 74 28.44 -14.64 -10.25
N VAL A 75 28.32 -15.51 -9.28
CA VAL A 75 28.34 -15.14 -7.85
C VAL A 75 29.79 -15.07 -7.37
N TYR A 76 30.11 -14.02 -6.63
CA TYR A 76 31.40 -13.82 -5.99
C TYR A 76 31.25 -13.89 -4.47
N GLU A 77 32.19 -14.54 -3.79
CA GLU A 77 32.17 -14.78 -2.36
C GLU A 77 33.53 -14.47 -1.73
N LEU A 78 33.51 -13.90 -0.53
CA LEU A 78 34.68 -13.75 0.33
C LEU A 78 34.28 -13.75 1.81
N PHE A 79 34.88 -14.63 2.60
CA PHE A 79 34.84 -14.53 4.06
C PHE A 79 35.98 -13.62 4.55
N VAL A 80 35.64 -12.65 5.39
CA VAL A 80 36.60 -11.71 6.00
C VAL A 80 36.55 -11.88 7.53
N PRO A 81 37.57 -12.47 8.16
CA PRO A 81 37.58 -12.66 9.59
C PRO A 81 37.71 -11.32 10.33
N GLY A 82 37.15 -11.24 11.53
CA GLY A 82 37.20 -10.08 12.40
C GLY A 82 36.28 -8.92 12.06
N VAL A 83 35.57 -8.95 10.92
CA VAL A 83 34.57 -7.92 10.59
C VAL A 83 33.41 -7.99 11.57
N GLN A 84 33.01 -6.83 12.09
CA GLN A 84 31.95 -6.70 13.09
C GLN A 84 30.67 -6.12 12.51
N ILE A 85 29.54 -6.37 13.17
CA ILE A 85 28.26 -5.68 12.92
C ILE A 85 28.49 -4.17 13.09
N GLY A 86 27.91 -3.37 12.20
CA GLY A 86 28.06 -1.92 12.14
C GLY A 86 29.15 -1.45 11.18
N CYS A 87 30.04 -2.32 10.68
CA CYS A 87 31.04 -1.94 9.69
C CYS A 87 30.38 -1.52 8.37
N MET A 88 30.85 -0.41 7.82
CA MET A 88 30.45 0.07 6.48
C MET A 88 31.29 -0.58 5.39
N TYR A 89 30.65 -0.91 4.27
CA TYR A 89 31.30 -1.53 3.11
C TYR A 89 30.62 -1.20 1.79
N LYS A 90 31.35 -1.46 0.69
CA LYS A 90 30.86 -1.46 -0.70
C LYS A 90 31.50 -2.60 -1.47
N PHE A 91 30.87 -2.95 -2.59
CA PHE A 91 31.52 -3.75 -3.61
C PHE A 91 32.21 -2.83 -4.63
N LEU A 92 33.50 -3.06 -4.89
CA LEU A 92 34.22 -2.47 -6.01
C LEU A 92 34.23 -3.50 -7.14
N ILE A 93 33.50 -3.19 -8.20
CA ILE A 93 33.39 -4.04 -9.38
C ILE A 93 34.29 -3.46 -10.47
N ILE A 94 35.18 -4.29 -11.02
CA ILE A 94 35.94 -3.96 -12.22
C ILE A 94 35.19 -4.53 -13.41
N ALA A 95 34.61 -3.67 -14.22
CA ALA A 95 33.89 -4.04 -15.41
C ALA A 95 34.82 -4.62 -16.51
N GLN A 96 34.28 -5.25 -17.53
CA GLN A 96 35.08 -5.80 -18.65
C GLN A 96 35.88 -4.74 -19.41
N ASP A 97 35.39 -3.51 -19.47
CA ASP A 97 36.07 -2.38 -20.08
C ASP A 97 37.08 -1.67 -19.13
N GLY A 98 37.27 -2.20 -17.93
CA GLY A 98 38.21 -1.69 -16.93
C GLY A 98 37.67 -0.55 -16.04
N ARG A 99 36.42 -0.10 -16.22
CA ARG A 99 35.81 0.89 -15.32
C ARG A 99 35.69 0.35 -13.91
N LYS A 100 35.93 1.21 -12.92
CA LYS A 100 35.70 0.95 -11.51
C LYS A 100 34.29 1.40 -11.12
N LEU A 101 33.48 0.49 -10.60
CA LEU A 101 32.10 0.73 -10.17
C LEU A 101 32.00 0.48 -8.68
N TYR A 102 31.66 1.52 -7.91
CA TYR A 102 31.48 1.44 -6.45
C TYR A 102 30.02 1.24 -6.13
N LYS A 103 29.64 0.02 -5.82
CA LYS A 103 28.25 -0.40 -5.66
C LYS A 103 27.89 -0.65 -4.20
N ALA A 104 26.71 -0.17 -3.80
CA ALA A 104 26.07 -0.68 -2.59
C ALA A 104 25.71 -2.15 -2.78
N ASP A 105 25.60 -2.88 -1.68
CA ASP A 105 25.16 -4.26 -1.73
C ASP A 105 23.65 -4.35 -2.03
N PRO A 106 23.26 -5.01 -3.11
CA PRO A 106 21.84 -5.17 -3.47
C PRO A 106 20.99 -5.88 -2.41
N TYR A 107 21.61 -6.74 -1.60
CA TYR A 107 20.96 -7.52 -0.54
C TYR A 107 21.22 -6.97 0.87
N ALA A 108 21.84 -5.80 1.00
CA ALA A 108 22.10 -5.20 2.30
C ALA A 108 20.80 -4.98 3.09
N ASN A 109 20.79 -5.38 4.34
CA ASN A 109 19.67 -5.15 5.25
C ASN A 109 19.75 -3.80 5.97
N TYR A 110 20.85 -3.05 5.80
CA TYR A 110 21.02 -1.72 6.36
C TYR A 110 21.91 -0.85 5.47
N ALA A 111 21.48 0.38 5.24
CA ALA A 111 22.19 1.36 4.44
C ALA A 111 22.66 2.53 5.29
N GLN A 112 23.76 3.14 4.90
CA GLN A 112 24.21 4.41 5.46
C GLN A 112 23.19 5.51 5.16
N LEU A 113 23.02 6.44 6.11
CA LEU A 113 22.11 7.57 5.92
C LEU A 113 22.56 8.44 4.73
N ARG A 114 21.59 8.79 3.88
CA ARG A 114 21.85 9.68 2.74
C ARG A 114 22.47 11.03 3.18
N PRO A 115 23.29 11.69 2.37
CA PRO A 115 23.60 11.39 0.96
C PRO A 115 24.63 10.26 0.76
N GLU A 116 25.12 9.68 1.83
CA GLU A 116 26.10 8.60 1.77
C GLU A 116 25.48 7.30 1.24
N THR A 117 26.33 6.40 0.73
CA THR A 117 25.86 5.28 -0.09
C THR A 117 26.48 3.93 0.26
N ALA A 118 27.13 3.80 1.43
CA ALA A 118 27.65 2.52 1.87
C ALA A 118 26.54 1.60 2.41
N SER A 119 26.78 0.31 2.33
CA SER A 119 26.02 -0.70 3.06
C SER A 119 26.62 -0.90 4.45
N ILE A 120 25.82 -1.33 5.40
CA ILE A 120 26.25 -1.57 6.79
C ILE A 120 25.99 -3.03 7.14
N VAL A 121 27.00 -3.72 7.64
CA VAL A 121 26.84 -5.10 8.15
C VAL A 121 25.87 -5.10 9.32
N THR A 122 24.80 -5.88 9.21
CA THR A 122 23.80 -6.00 10.29
C THR A 122 23.27 -7.42 10.40
N ASP A 123 22.72 -7.73 11.56
CA ASP A 123 22.05 -9.01 11.82
C ASP A 123 20.76 -8.74 12.60
N ILE A 124 19.63 -8.93 11.91
CA ILE A 124 18.28 -8.75 12.49
C ILE A 124 17.74 -10.02 13.15
N SER A 125 18.46 -11.15 13.06
CA SER A 125 18.01 -12.44 13.63
C SER A 125 17.91 -12.41 15.17
N ASN A 126 18.58 -11.47 15.81
CA ASN A 126 18.59 -11.31 17.27
C ASN A 126 17.41 -10.49 17.81
N PHE A 127 16.55 -9.94 16.95
CA PHE A 127 15.37 -9.20 17.42
C PHE A 127 14.37 -10.16 18.08
N THR A 128 13.93 -9.81 19.29
CA THR A 128 12.97 -10.61 20.04
C THR A 128 11.53 -10.17 19.72
N TRP A 129 10.84 -10.95 18.91
CA TRP A 129 9.43 -10.73 18.59
C TRP A 129 8.52 -11.07 19.77
N SER A 130 7.49 -10.27 19.99
CA SER A 130 6.44 -10.52 21.00
C SER A 130 5.03 -10.45 20.39
N ASP A 131 4.92 -10.68 19.09
CA ASP A 131 3.71 -10.60 18.28
C ASP A 131 3.10 -11.99 17.93
N SER A 132 3.53 -13.05 18.59
CA SER A 132 3.12 -14.44 18.31
C SER A 132 1.59 -14.62 18.24
N ALA A 133 0.84 -13.93 19.12
CA ALA A 133 -0.62 -14.00 19.12
C ALA A 133 -1.24 -13.47 17.81
N TRP A 134 -0.64 -12.42 17.24
CA TRP A 134 -1.04 -11.87 15.95
C TRP A 134 -0.70 -12.85 14.83
N MET A 135 0.57 -13.30 14.77
CA MET A 135 1.06 -14.20 13.73
C MET A 135 0.32 -15.54 13.73
N ASP A 136 -0.02 -16.10 14.91
CA ASP A 136 -0.80 -17.32 15.03
C ASP A 136 -2.25 -17.14 14.55
N THR A 137 -2.84 -15.97 14.79
CA THR A 137 -4.17 -15.63 14.28
C THR A 137 -4.14 -15.51 12.77
N ARG A 138 -3.18 -14.77 12.22
CA ARG A 138 -2.98 -14.57 10.77
C ARG A 138 -2.84 -15.91 10.05
N LYS A 139 -1.97 -16.80 10.53
CA LYS A 139 -1.70 -18.11 9.91
C LYS A 139 -2.91 -19.06 9.87
N LYS A 140 -3.91 -18.83 10.70
CA LYS A 140 -5.12 -19.67 10.74
C LYS A 140 -6.20 -19.26 9.76
N LEU A 141 -6.10 -18.06 9.19
CA LEU A 141 -7.07 -17.57 8.21
C LEU A 141 -6.95 -18.35 6.91
N SER A 142 -8.05 -18.90 6.44
CA SER A 142 -8.15 -19.37 5.06
C SER A 142 -8.13 -18.19 4.08
N LYS A 143 -7.93 -18.46 2.80
CA LYS A 143 -7.95 -17.43 1.75
C LYS A 143 -9.28 -16.68 1.73
N GLU A 144 -10.40 -17.38 1.91
CA GLU A 144 -11.74 -16.82 1.96
C GLU A 144 -11.95 -15.97 3.21
N GLU A 145 -11.51 -16.45 4.38
CA GLU A 145 -11.63 -15.72 5.64
C GLU A 145 -10.84 -14.41 5.65
N VAL A 146 -9.75 -14.30 4.89
CA VAL A 146 -9.02 -13.02 4.72
C VAL A 146 -9.94 -11.95 4.11
N TYR A 147 -10.73 -12.31 3.11
CA TYR A 147 -11.66 -11.37 2.46
C TYR A 147 -12.83 -10.96 3.36
N GLU A 148 -13.15 -11.76 4.36
CA GLU A 148 -14.22 -11.52 5.32
C GLU A 148 -13.77 -10.68 6.53
N GLN A 149 -12.48 -10.33 6.62
CA GLN A 149 -11.97 -9.45 7.68
C GLN A 149 -12.18 -7.98 7.31
N PRO A 150 -12.36 -7.11 8.32
CA PRO A 150 -12.37 -5.67 8.09
C PRO A 150 -10.97 -5.21 7.67
N MET A 151 -10.89 -4.38 6.62
CA MET A 151 -9.67 -3.75 6.19
C MET A 151 -9.94 -2.27 5.89
N ALA A 152 -9.53 -1.42 6.80
CA ALA A 152 -9.51 0.03 6.68
C ALA A 152 -8.06 0.48 6.87
N ILE A 153 -7.45 0.95 5.79
CA ILE A 153 -6.02 1.23 5.69
C ILE A 153 -5.78 2.74 5.87
N TYR A 154 -4.83 3.08 6.72
CA TYR A 154 -4.27 4.41 6.82
C TYR A 154 -2.95 4.45 6.07
N GLU A 155 -2.91 5.06 4.89
CA GLU A 155 -1.71 5.21 4.08
C GLU A 155 -0.86 6.35 4.65
N VAL A 156 0.42 6.09 4.92
CA VAL A 156 1.31 7.00 5.65
C VAL A 156 2.66 7.13 4.96
N HIS A 157 3.09 8.36 4.73
CA HIS A 157 4.48 8.69 4.46
C HIS A 157 5.16 9.11 5.79
N PRO A 158 6.03 8.27 6.39
CA PRO A 158 6.55 8.49 7.74
C PRO A 158 7.25 9.83 7.93
N GLY A 159 8.03 10.28 6.95
CA GLY A 159 8.82 11.51 7.01
C GLY A 159 7.99 12.81 6.97
N SER A 160 6.69 12.74 6.68
CA SER A 160 5.82 13.91 6.60
C SER A 160 4.50 13.76 7.37
N TRP A 161 4.37 12.72 8.20
CA TRP A 161 3.22 12.57 9.07
C TRP A 161 3.31 13.54 10.26
N MET A 162 4.42 13.50 10.98
CA MET A 162 4.74 14.40 12.09
C MET A 162 6.26 14.55 12.20
N ARG A 163 6.75 15.71 12.67
CA ARG A 163 8.18 15.99 12.80
C ARG A 163 8.50 16.57 14.17
N HIS A 164 9.75 16.45 14.59
CA HIS A 164 10.26 17.14 15.78
C HIS A 164 10.44 18.61 15.49
N PRO A 165 9.78 19.51 16.26
CA PRO A 165 9.90 20.94 16.03
C PRO A 165 11.31 21.46 16.37
N GLY A 166 11.79 22.41 15.58
CA GLY A 166 13.01 23.18 15.87
C GLY A 166 14.32 22.41 15.78
N ARG A 167 14.37 21.26 15.10
CA ARG A 167 15.62 20.55 14.81
C ARG A 167 16.29 21.09 13.55
N ASP A 168 17.63 21.16 13.57
CA ASP A 168 18.45 21.61 12.44
C ASP A 168 18.60 20.52 11.34
N ASP A 169 18.26 19.26 11.66
CA ASP A 169 18.15 18.16 10.71
C ASP A 169 16.73 18.10 10.09
N ASP A 170 16.43 17.04 9.31
CA ASP A 170 15.11 16.86 8.70
C ASP A 170 13.96 16.80 9.71
N GLY A 171 14.25 16.62 11.00
CA GLY A 171 13.27 16.54 12.09
C GLY A 171 12.36 15.32 12.01
N PHE A 172 12.71 14.30 11.24
CA PHE A 172 11.88 13.11 11.09
C PHE A 172 11.64 12.40 12.42
N TYR A 173 10.43 11.89 12.59
CA TYR A 173 10.17 10.91 13.63
C TYR A 173 10.89 9.61 13.31
N SER A 174 11.53 9.04 14.34
CA SER A 174 12.11 7.70 14.24
C SER A 174 11.00 6.63 14.19
N TYR A 175 11.36 5.41 13.76
CA TYR A 175 10.45 4.26 13.86
C TYR A 175 9.91 4.06 15.29
N ARG A 176 10.73 4.36 16.31
CA ARG A 176 10.30 4.30 17.72
C ARG A 176 9.37 5.45 18.12
N ASP A 177 9.53 6.64 17.55
CA ASP A 177 8.60 7.75 17.77
C ASP A 177 7.26 7.45 17.10
N LEU A 178 7.28 6.91 15.87
CA LEU A 178 6.07 6.45 15.17
C LEU A 178 5.35 5.36 15.98
N ALA A 179 6.06 4.41 16.57
CA ALA A 179 5.44 3.39 17.41
C ALA A 179 4.70 4.00 18.61
N LYS A 180 5.21 5.10 19.18
CA LYS A 180 4.61 5.78 20.34
C LYS A 180 3.46 6.71 19.98
N THR A 181 3.43 7.25 18.77
CA THR A 181 2.51 8.33 18.37
C THR A 181 1.51 7.89 17.31
N LEU A 182 1.98 7.29 16.22
CA LEU A 182 1.14 6.84 15.10
C LEU A 182 0.22 5.67 15.51
N ILE A 183 0.74 4.67 16.22
CA ILE A 183 -0.05 3.49 16.59
C ILE A 183 -1.26 3.86 17.48
N PRO A 184 -1.11 4.63 18.57
CA PRO A 184 -2.26 5.07 19.35
C PRO A 184 -3.27 5.89 18.53
N TYR A 185 -2.80 6.77 17.65
CA TYR A 185 -3.65 7.56 16.77
C TYR A 185 -4.49 6.70 15.84
N VAL A 186 -3.85 5.81 15.07
CA VAL A 186 -4.50 4.90 14.13
C VAL A 186 -5.51 3.99 14.82
N LYS A 187 -5.15 3.49 16.01
CA LYS A 187 -6.03 2.65 16.84
C LYS A 187 -7.25 3.40 17.34
N ASP A 188 -7.07 4.63 17.82
CA ASP A 188 -8.16 5.50 18.31
C ASP A 188 -9.10 5.89 17.18
N MET A 189 -8.56 6.22 16.00
CA MET A 189 -9.35 6.51 14.81
C MET A 189 -10.17 5.30 14.34
N GLY A 190 -9.71 4.08 14.57
CA GLY A 190 -10.42 2.86 14.20
C GLY A 190 -9.91 2.19 12.92
N TYR A 191 -8.79 2.60 12.36
CA TYR A 191 -8.14 1.89 11.27
C TYR A 191 -7.69 0.48 11.71
N THR A 192 -7.58 -0.43 10.77
CA THR A 192 -7.16 -1.81 11.01
C THR A 192 -5.73 -2.08 10.56
N HIS A 193 -5.26 -1.32 9.59
CA HIS A 193 -3.93 -1.45 8.99
C HIS A 193 -3.31 -0.07 8.79
N ILE A 194 -1.99 -0.03 8.78
CA ILE A 194 -1.21 1.06 8.19
C ILE A 194 -0.56 0.56 6.91
N GLU A 195 -0.48 1.42 5.89
CA GLU A 195 0.30 1.19 4.68
C GLU A 195 1.42 2.22 4.65
N LEU A 196 2.66 1.76 4.71
CA LEU A 196 3.84 2.60 4.85
C LEU A 196 4.51 2.82 3.49
N MET A 197 4.53 4.05 3.04
CA MET A 197 5.27 4.49 1.86
C MET A 197 6.75 4.70 2.19
N GLY A 198 7.63 4.49 1.22
CA GLY A 198 9.04 4.86 1.30
C GLY A 198 9.82 4.16 2.42
N ILE A 199 9.59 2.88 2.65
CA ILE A 199 10.31 2.08 3.65
C ILE A 199 11.56 1.42 3.08
N SER A 200 11.53 0.88 1.86
CA SER A 200 12.76 0.42 1.20
C SER A 200 13.71 1.59 0.98
N GLU A 201 15.02 1.41 1.20
CA GLU A 201 15.99 2.52 1.13
C GLU A 201 16.05 3.17 -0.26
N TYR A 202 16.09 4.49 -0.29
CA TYR A 202 16.11 5.30 -1.50
C TYR A 202 16.92 6.59 -1.31
N PRO A 203 17.58 7.12 -2.36
CA PRO A 203 18.51 8.26 -2.21
C PRO A 203 17.82 9.63 -2.23
N TYR A 204 16.70 9.78 -2.96
CA TYR A 204 16.08 11.06 -3.27
C TYR A 204 14.72 11.22 -2.61
N ASP A 205 14.59 12.14 -1.64
CA ASP A 205 13.36 12.35 -0.86
C ASP A 205 12.16 12.70 -1.73
N GLY A 206 12.36 13.48 -2.80
CA GLY A 206 11.29 13.86 -3.73
C GLY A 206 10.73 12.69 -4.56
N SER A 207 11.33 11.50 -4.47
CA SER A 207 10.76 10.28 -5.06
C SER A 207 9.73 9.60 -4.16
N TRP A 208 9.54 10.07 -2.92
CA TRP A 208 8.64 9.50 -1.92
C TRP A 208 8.91 8.02 -1.59
N GLY A 209 10.07 7.51 -1.98
CA GLY A 209 10.45 6.10 -1.84
C GLY A 209 10.20 5.25 -3.09
N TYR A 210 9.78 5.84 -4.22
CA TYR A 210 9.55 5.08 -5.47
C TYR A 210 10.81 4.90 -6.33
N GLN A 211 11.94 5.51 -5.97
CA GLN A 211 13.24 5.27 -6.61
C GLN A 211 14.17 4.47 -5.69
N VAL A 212 13.84 3.19 -5.51
CA VAL A 212 14.47 2.30 -4.54
C VAL A 212 15.89 1.91 -4.98
N THR A 213 16.85 2.01 -4.06
CA THR A 213 18.22 1.49 -4.23
C THR A 213 18.55 0.35 -3.28
N GLY A 214 17.81 0.20 -2.16
CA GLY A 214 18.01 -0.87 -1.18
C GLY A 214 16.74 -1.67 -0.94
N TYR A 215 16.52 -2.72 -1.73
CA TYR A 215 15.30 -3.54 -1.71
C TYR A 215 15.13 -4.39 -0.46
N TYR A 216 16.21 -4.56 0.31
CA TYR A 216 16.27 -5.41 1.51
C TYR A 216 16.50 -4.60 2.79
N ALA A 217 16.66 -3.28 2.68
CA ALA A 217 16.98 -2.41 3.79
C ALA A 217 15.81 -1.47 4.13
N PRO A 218 15.31 -1.46 5.37
CA PRO A 218 14.50 -0.35 5.85
C PRO A 218 15.29 0.95 5.77
N THR A 219 14.66 2.01 5.29
CA THR A 219 15.37 3.29 5.14
C THR A 219 15.95 3.77 6.47
N SER A 220 17.21 4.17 6.45
CA SER A 220 17.92 4.69 7.61
C SER A 220 17.47 6.09 8.05
N ARG A 221 16.60 6.74 7.26
CA ARG A 221 15.99 8.03 7.62
C ARG A 221 15.29 8.03 8.98
N TYR A 222 14.71 6.90 9.35
CA TYR A 222 13.87 6.78 10.53
C TYR A 222 14.47 5.89 11.62
N GLY A 223 15.70 5.41 11.45
CA GLY A 223 16.39 4.59 12.42
C GLY A 223 17.00 3.31 11.86
N THR A 224 17.22 2.35 12.72
CA THR A 224 17.86 1.07 12.39
C THR A 224 16.84 0.02 11.92
N PRO A 225 17.31 -1.08 11.28
CA PRO A 225 16.47 -2.23 10.99
C PRO A 225 15.74 -2.81 12.22
N GLU A 226 16.38 -2.82 13.38
CA GLU A 226 15.75 -3.25 14.65
C GLU A 226 14.63 -2.29 15.09
N ASP A 227 14.80 -0.98 14.85
CA ASP A 227 13.77 0.01 15.16
C ASP A 227 12.55 -0.18 14.27
N PHE A 228 12.75 -0.55 13.00
CA PHE A 228 11.64 -0.90 12.11
C PHE A 228 10.93 -2.19 12.57
N ALA A 229 11.69 -3.24 12.92
CA ALA A 229 11.11 -4.45 13.50
C ALA A 229 10.31 -4.15 14.78
N HIS A 230 10.81 -3.22 15.62
CA HIS A 230 10.09 -2.75 16.80
C HIS A 230 8.75 -2.08 16.44
N LEU A 231 8.72 -1.22 15.41
CA LEU A 231 7.48 -0.59 14.95
C LEU A 231 6.43 -1.64 14.54
N VAL A 232 6.82 -2.62 13.72
CA VAL A 232 5.91 -3.69 13.29
C VAL A 232 5.41 -4.51 14.49
N ASN A 233 6.32 -4.90 15.39
CA ASN A 233 5.98 -5.64 16.60
C ASN A 233 4.96 -4.90 17.48
N GLU A 234 5.13 -3.59 17.66
CA GLU A 234 4.18 -2.75 18.41
C GLU A 234 2.84 -2.58 17.67
N CYS A 235 2.82 -2.50 16.34
CA CYS A 235 1.58 -2.53 15.56
C CYS A 235 0.78 -3.80 15.85
N HIS A 236 1.41 -4.96 15.76
CA HIS A 236 0.77 -6.26 16.00
C HIS A 236 0.23 -6.41 17.43
N LYS A 237 0.99 -5.98 18.43
CA LYS A 237 0.53 -5.94 19.84
C LYS A 237 -0.72 -5.07 20.01
N ASN A 238 -0.87 -4.05 19.21
CA ASN A 238 -2.03 -3.16 19.20
C ASN A 238 -3.13 -3.59 18.22
N LYS A 239 -2.99 -4.76 17.58
CA LYS A 239 -3.93 -5.32 16.59
C LYS A 239 -4.08 -4.43 15.36
N ILE A 240 -2.98 -3.88 14.90
CA ILE A 240 -2.85 -3.12 13.65
C ILE A 240 -1.95 -3.91 12.72
N GLY A 241 -2.45 -4.24 11.53
CA GLY A 241 -1.65 -4.85 10.46
C GLY A 241 -0.75 -3.83 9.78
N VAL A 242 0.34 -4.31 9.16
CA VAL A 242 1.32 -3.48 8.46
C VAL A 242 1.43 -3.94 7.01
N ILE A 243 1.19 -3.02 6.09
CA ILE A 243 1.38 -3.19 4.65
C ILE A 243 2.54 -2.29 4.24
N LEU A 244 3.41 -2.78 3.37
CA LEU A 244 4.48 -1.96 2.78
C LEU A 244 4.20 -1.68 1.32
N ASP A 245 4.50 -0.46 0.91
CA ASP A 245 4.59 -0.09 -0.49
C ASP A 245 5.89 -0.67 -1.07
N TRP A 246 5.78 -1.54 -2.07
CA TRP A 246 6.87 -2.29 -2.66
C TRP A 246 6.94 -2.04 -4.16
N VAL A 247 8.12 -1.70 -4.68
CA VAL A 247 8.32 -1.18 -6.03
C VAL A 247 9.13 -2.15 -6.90
N PRO A 248 8.57 -3.27 -7.38
CA PRO A 248 9.28 -4.21 -8.24
C PRO A 248 9.30 -3.82 -9.72
N ALA A 249 8.69 -2.69 -10.07
CA ALA A 249 8.54 -2.26 -11.47
C ALA A 249 9.82 -1.68 -12.04
N HIS A 250 10.55 -0.89 -11.27
CA HIS A 250 11.68 -0.11 -11.76
C HIS A 250 12.63 0.30 -10.64
N PHE A 251 13.80 0.84 -11.02
CA PHE A 251 14.80 1.39 -10.10
C PHE A 251 15.55 2.57 -10.74
N PRO A 252 16.14 3.48 -9.93
CA PRO A 252 16.82 4.67 -10.42
C PRO A 252 18.18 4.34 -11.05
N LYS A 253 18.74 5.32 -11.77
CA LYS A 253 20.03 5.21 -12.44
C LYS A 253 21.22 5.66 -11.58
N ASP A 254 21.04 5.78 -10.27
CA ASP A 254 22.09 6.19 -9.34
C ASP A 254 23.29 5.24 -9.43
N ALA A 255 24.48 5.81 -9.49
CA ALA A 255 25.73 5.07 -9.77
C ALA A 255 26.03 3.96 -8.75
N HIS A 256 25.62 4.13 -7.49
CA HIS A 256 25.80 3.15 -6.43
C HIS A 256 24.73 2.03 -6.42
N GLY A 257 23.61 2.24 -7.14
CA GLY A 257 22.48 1.33 -7.21
C GLY A 257 22.64 0.21 -8.24
N LEU A 258 21.48 -0.33 -8.66
CA LEU A 258 21.42 -1.53 -9.50
C LEU A 258 21.72 -1.28 -10.98
N ALA A 259 21.56 -0.06 -11.48
CA ALA A 259 21.74 0.26 -12.89
C ALA A 259 23.16 -0.07 -13.37
N GLU A 260 23.25 -0.85 -14.45
CA GLU A 260 24.51 -1.33 -15.02
C GLU A 260 25.47 -1.88 -13.95
N PHE A 261 24.96 -2.75 -13.09
CA PHE A 261 25.59 -3.15 -11.83
C PHE A 261 27.02 -3.65 -11.99
N ASP A 262 27.29 -4.47 -13.02
CA ASP A 262 28.64 -4.98 -13.32
C ASP A 262 29.25 -4.34 -14.58
N GLY A 263 28.70 -3.20 -15.02
CA GLY A 263 29.07 -2.51 -16.26
C GLY A 263 28.23 -2.93 -17.47
N THR A 264 27.28 -3.85 -17.25
CA THR A 264 26.31 -4.32 -18.24
C THR A 264 24.89 -4.23 -17.69
N ALA A 265 23.87 -4.48 -18.51
CA ALA A 265 22.48 -4.60 -18.07
C ALA A 265 22.30 -5.86 -17.23
N THR A 266 22.66 -5.80 -15.94
CA THR A 266 22.63 -6.93 -15.01
C THR A 266 21.22 -7.20 -14.52
N TYR A 267 20.59 -6.21 -13.87
CA TYR A 267 19.23 -6.33 -13.32
C TYR A 267 18.15 -5.86 -14.30
N GLU A 268 18.48 -4.98 -15.22
CA GLU A 268 17.58 -4.43 -16.23
C GLU A 268 17.59 -5.19 -17.55
N TYR A 269 16.55 -4.99 -18.37
CA TYR A 269 16.59 -5.41 -19.77
C TYR A 269 17.67 -4.65 -20.55
N ALA A 270 18.38 -5.38 -21.41
CA ALA A 270 19.48 -4.79 -22.19
C ALA A 270 19.01 -3.84 -23.31
N ASP A 271 17.85 -4.12 -23.93
CA ASP A 271 17.25 -3.22 -24.93
C ASP A 271 16.56 -2.06 -24.21
N PRO A 272 16.99 -0.79 -24.38
CA PRO A 272 16.40 0.36 -23.68
C PRO A 272 14.92 0.55 -23.99
N ARG A 273 14.43 0.10 -25.14
CA ARG A 273 12.99 0.12 -25.48
C ARG A 273 12.15 -0.77 -24.56
N LYS A 274 12.77 -1.79 -23.98
CA LYS A 274 12.16 -2.69 -22.97
C LYS A 274 12.60 -2.34 -21.55
N GLY A 275 13.83 -1.83 -21.40
CA GLY A 275 14.54 -1.64 -20.14
C GLY A 275 14.46 -0.24 -19.53
N GLU A 276 13.73 0.70 -20.10
CA GLU A 276 13.61 2.06 -19.55
C GLU A 276 12.18 2.59 -19.55
N HIS A 277 11.85 3.36 -18.51
CA HIS A 277 10.68 4.24 -18.46
C HIS A 277 11.15 5.68 -18.76
N PRO A 278 10.89 6.22 -19.97
CA PRO A 278 11.35 7.55 -20.35
C PRO A 278 10.82 8.65 -19.43
N ASP A 279 9.53 8.58 -19.06
CA ASP A 279 8.85 9.59 -18.25
C ASP A 279 9.38 9.64 -16.81
N TRP A 280 9.79 8.51 -16.26
CA TRP A 280 10.30 8.40 -14.89
C TRP A 280 11.82 8.45 -14.81
N GLY A 281 12.50 8.31 -15.93
CA GLY A 281 13.97 8.26 -15.98
C GLY A 281 14.59 7.04 -15.33
N THR A 282 13.84 5.95 -15.16
CA THR A 282 14.22 4.74 -14.42
C THR A 282 14.50 3.57 -15.36
N LYS A 283 15.21 2.55 -14.83
CA LYS A 283 15.40 1.23 -15.46
C LYS A 283 14.28 0.28 -15.07
N ILE A 284 13.97 -0.67 -15.96
CA ILE A 284 12.97 -1.72 -15.74
C ILE A 284 13.69 -3.04 -15.49
N PHE A 285 13.30 -3.76 -14.43
CA PHE A 285 13.81 -5.09 -14.14
C PHE A 285 13.59 -6.07 -15.28
N ASP A 286 14.61 -6.91 -15.54
CA ASP A 286 14.51 -8.00 -16.53
C ASP A 286 13.85 -9.24 -15.90
N TYR A 287 12.54 -9.31 -16.01
CA TYR A 287 11.74 -10.44 -15.48
C TYR A 287 11.99 -11.74 -16.26
N GLY A 288 12.74 -11.70 -17.36
CA GLY A 288 13.19 -12.88 -18.10
C GLY A 288 14.37 -13.58 -17.43
N LYS A 289 15.16 -12.87 -16.61
CA LYS A 289 16.30 -13.45 -15.88
C LYS A 289 15.82 -14.09 -14.58
N ASN A 290 16.18 -15.37 -14.38
CA ASN A 290 15.79 -16.10 -13.17
C ASN A 290 16.41 -15.49 -11.90
N GLU A 291 17.64 -15.01 -11.97
CA GLU A 291 18.36 -14.38 -10.87
C GLU A 291 17.68 -13.08 -10.45
N VAL A 292 17.16 -12.29 -11.40
CA VAL A 292 16.42 -11.04 -11.14
C VAL A 292 15.05 -11.36 -10.51
N LYS A 293 14.34 -12.35 -11.05
CA LYS A 293 13.09 -12.85 -10.41
C LYS A 293 13.37 -13.30 -8.98
N ASN A 294 14.45 -14.05 -8.78
CA ASN A 294 14.82 -14.54 -7.46
C ASN A 294 15.17 -13.40 -6.49
N PHE A 295 15.85 -12.35 -6.97
CA PHE A 295 16.11 -11.14 -6.20
C PHE A 295 14.82 -10.48 -5.71
N LEU A 296 13.86 -10.29 -6.59
CA LEU A 296 12.57 -9.66 -6.23
C LEU A 296 11.73 -10.57 -5.31
N ILE A 297 11.66 -11.86 -5.57
CA ILE A 297 10.95 -12.84 -4.72
C ILE A 297 11.58 -12.87 -3.32
N GLY A 298 12.91 -12.92 -3.24
CA GLY A 298 13.63 -12.89 -1.96
C GLY A 298 13.37 -11.62 -1.16
N SER A 299 13.32 -10.45 -1.82
CA SER A 299 12.97 -9.18 -1.19
C SER A 299 11.56 -9.22 -0.57
N ALA A 300 10.56 -9.65 -1.34
CA ALA A 300 9.19 -9.73 -0.85
C ALA A 300 9.06 -10.70 0.34
N LEU A 301 9.70 -11.87 0.26
CA LEU A 301 9.70 -12.86 1.36
C LEU A 301 10.42 -12.32 2.60
N MET A 302 11.54 -11.63 2.43
CA MET A 302 12.28 -11.03 3.55
C MET A 302 11.41 -10.04 4.33
N TRP A 303 10.68 -9.17 3.66
CA TRP A 303 9.76 -8.24 4.34
C TRP A 303 8.67 -8.97 5.13
N ILE A 304 8.08 -10.02 4.55
CA ILE A 304 6.99 -10.77 5.18
C ILE A 304 7.49 -11.70 6.30
N GLU A 305 8.63 -12.37 6.10
CA GLU A 305 9.11 -13.41 7.02
C GLU A 305 10.06 -12.92 8.09
N ASN A 306 10.94 -11.93 7.77
CA ASN A 306 11.88 -11.40 8.74
C ASN A 306 11.32 -10.19 9.49
N TYR A 307 10.51 -9.36 8.83
CA TYR A 307 9.89 -8.20 9.46
C TYR A 307 8.42 -8.39 9.81
N HIS A 308 7.86 -9.58 9.58
CA HIS A 308 6.48 -9.96 9.90
C HIS A 308 5.39 -9.07 9.26
N VAL A 309 5.69 -8.29 8.23
CA VAL A 309 4.67 -7.46 7.59
C VAL A 309 3.52 -8.31 7.05
N ASP A 310 2.31 -7.76 7.05
CA ASP A 310 1.09 -8.49 6.72
C ASP A 310 0.77 -8.49 5.24
N GLY A 311 1.43 -7.62 4.48
CA GLY A 311 1.25 -7.60 3.04
C GLY A 311 2.11 -6.57 2.33
N LEU A 312 2.08 -6.65 1.00
CA LEU A 312 2.76 -5.72 0.11
C LEU A 312 1.73 -5.09 -0.84
N ARG A 313 1.74 -3.78 -0.92
CA ARG A 313 1.12 -3.06 -2.04
C ARG A 313 2.16 -2.95 -3.14
N VAL A 314 1.85 -3.52 -4.28
CA VAL A 314 2.74 -3.57 -5.44
C VAL A 314 2.47 -2.38 -6.34
N ASP A 315 3.45 -1.50 -6.40
CA ASP A 315 3.42 -0.25 -7.17
C ASP A 315 3.44 -0.51 -8.67
N ALA A 316 2.68 0.30 -9.41
CA ALA A 316 2.73 0.42 -10.87
C ALA A 316 2.63 -0.92 -11.63
N VAL A 317 1.76 -1.83 -11.21
CA VAL A 317 1.60 -3.16 -11.83
C VAL A 317 1.34 -3.07 -13.35
N ALA A 318 0.53 -2.10 -13.79
CA ALA A 318 0.27 -1.87 -15.21
C ALA A 318 1.56 -1.63 -16.02
N SER A 319 2.54 -0.91 -15.46
CA SER A 319 3.81 -0.64 -16.10
C SER A 319 4.67 -1.90 -16.31
N MET A 320 4.44 -2.93 -15.50
CA MET A 320 5.10 -4.23 -15.63
C MET A 320 4.40 -5.13 -16.66
N LEU A 321 3.07 -5.07 -16.73
CA LEU A 321 2.25 -5.94 -17.58
C LEU A 321 2.27 -5.55 -19.05
N TYR A 322 2.49 -4.26 -19.36
CA TYR A 322 2.45 -3.73 -20.72
C TYR A 322 3.81 -3.20 -21.17
N LEU A 323 4.31 -3.76 -22.29
CA LEU A 323 5.61 -3.38 -22.90
C LEU A 323 5.59 -1.95 -23.47
N ASP A 324 4.42 -1.45 -23.83
CA ASP A 324 4.17 -0.12 -24.39
C ASP A 324 3.70 0.91 -23.34
N TYR A 325 3.71 0.57 -22.05
CA TYR A 325 3.27 1.49 -21.00
C TYR A 325 4.10 2.78 -20.99
N GLY A 326 3.43 3.94 -21.15
CA GLY A 326 4.09 5.25 -21.19
C GLY A 326 5.05 5.44 -22.38
N LYS A 327 4.87 4.69 -23.47
CA LYS A 327 5.73 4.73 -24.65
C LYS A 327 4.94 4.99 -25.93
N GLU A 328 5.54 5.71 -26.85
CA GLU A 328 4.97 5.95 -28.17
C GLU A 328 5.32 4.84 -29.17
N ASP A 329 4.68 4.85 -30.34
CA ASP A 329 4.99 3.91 -31.42
C ASP A 329 6.48 3.96 -31.78
N GLY A 330 7.10 2.77 -31.86
CA GLY A 330 8.53 2.61 -32.11
C GLY A 330 9.45 2.74 -30.89
N GLN A 331 8.92 3.13 -29.73
CA GLN A 331 9.67 3.21 -28.48
C GLN A 331 9.58 1.94 -27.61
N TRP A 332 8.89 0.91 -28.08
CA TRP A 332 8.75 -0.35 -27.38
C TRP A 332 8.96 -1.57 -28.32
N VAL A 333 9.14 -2.73 -27.75
CA VAL A 333 9.39 -3.99 -28.47
C VAL A 333 8.26 -4.96 -28.17
N PRO A 334 7.58 -5.52 -29.18
CA PRO A 334 6.52 -6.50 -28.95
C PRO A 334 7.08 -7.81 -28.38
N ASN A 335 6.21 -8.57 -27.71
CA ASN A 335 6.52 -9.91 -27.25
C ASN A 335 6.67 -10.90 -28.43
N ILE A 336 7.03 -12.15 -28.13
CA ILE A 336 7.27 -13.20 -29.15
C ILE A 336 6.04 -13.51 -30.03
N TYR A 337 4.84 -13.08 -29.63
CA TYR A 337 3.60 -13.25 -30.39
C TYR A 337 3.17 -11.94 -31.11
N GLY A 338 3.99 -10.88 -31.03
CA GLY A 338 3.71 -9.59 -31.66
C GLY A 338 2.80 -8.67 -30.83
N GLY A 339 2.44 -9.04 -29.62
CA GLY A 339 1.58 -8.23 -28.73
C GLY A 339 2.38 -7.37 -27.74
N ASN A 340 1.64 -6.54 -26.99
CA ASN A 340 2.20 -5.59 -26.02
C ASN A 340 2.26 -6.13 -24.57
N LYS A 341 1.83 -7.38 -24.32
CA LYS A 341 1.88 -7.98 -22.97
C LYS A 341 3.29 -8.41 -22.64
N ASN A 342 3.78 -8.07 -21.46
CA ASN A 342 5.05 -8.58 -20.93
C ASN A 342 4.83 -9.97 -20.31
N LEU A 343 5.10 -11.01 -21.07
CA LEU A 343 4.83 -12.39 -20.68
C LEU A 343 5.67 -12.81 -19.48
N GLU A 344 6.91 -12.32 -19.38
CA GLU A 344 7.81 -12.63 -18.27
C GLU A 344 7.30 -12.02 -16.95
N ALA A 345 6.76 -10.79 -16.98
CA ALA A 345 6.17 -10.14 -15.81
C ALA A 345 4.86 -10.82 -15.37
N ILE A 346 4.04 -11.29 -16.31
CA ILE A 346 2.83 -12.06 -16.01
C ILE A 346 3.17 -13.34 -15.24
N GLU A 347 4.14 -14.12 -15.73
CA GLU A 347 4.59 -15.34 -15.06
C GLU A 347 5.25 -15.03 -13.70
N PHE A 348 6.00 -13.94 -13.60
CA PHE A 348 6.56 -13.47 -12.34
C PHE A 348 5.46 -13.21 -11.30
N PHE A 349 4.38 -12.50 -11.65
CA PHE A 349 3.27 -12.25 -10.72
C PHE A 349 2.55 -13.53 -10.31
N LYS A 350 2.26 -14.41 -11.25
CA LYS A 350 1.66 -15.74 -10.94
C LYS A 350 2.53 -16.52 -9.94
N HIS A 351 3.83 -16.52 -10.16
CA HIS A 351 4.78 -17.22 -9.28
C HIS A 351 4.85 -16.59 -7.89
N ILE A 352 5.16 -15.29 -7.81
CA ILE A 352 5.38 -14.62 -6.52
C ILE A 352 4.12 -14.60 -5.65
N ASN A 353 2.95 -14.28 -6.22
CA ASN A 353 1.70 -14.23 -5.47
C ASN A 353 1.30 -15.63 -4.96
N THR A 354 1.44 -16.67 -5.79
CA THR A 354 1.14 -18.05 -5.36
C THR A 354 2.08 -18.48 -4.24
N LEU A 355 3.36 -18.17 -4.37
CA LEU A 355 4.37 -18.53 -3.38
C LEU A 355 4.12 -17.83 -2.04
N ILE A 356 3.93 -16.50 -2.07
CA ILE A 356 3.74 -15.71 -0.84
C ILE A 356 2.48 -16.14 -0.11
N LEU A 357 1.35 -16.20 -0.81
CA LEU A 357 0.07 -16.56 -0.20
C LEU A 357 0.03 -18.02 0.28
N GLY A 358 0.73 -18.92 -0.41
CA GLY A 358 0.85 -20.32 0.01
C GLY A 358 1.78 -20.54 1.20
N ARG A 359 2.92 -19.84 1.22
CA ARG A 359 3.93 -19.97 2.29
C ARG A 359 3.57 -19.18 3.54
N ASN A 360 2.85 -18.06 3.37
CA ASN A 360 2.49 -17.13 4.43
C ASN A 360 0.96 -16.91 4.50
N PRO A 361 0.17 -17.89 4.96
CA PRO A 361 -1.28 -17.77 5.05
C PRO A 361 -1.70 -16.52 5.85
N GLY A 362 -2.75 -15.86 5.38
CA GLY A 362 -3.28 -14.62 5.97
C GLY A 362 -2.53 -13.35 5.57
N SER A 363 -1.39 -13.43 4.87
CA SER A 363 -0.78 -12.26 4.24
C SER A 363 -1.54 -11.85 2.97
N VAL A 364 -1.32 -10.62 2.50
CA VAL A 364 -2.01 -10.06 1.33
C VAL A 364 -1.02 -9.45 0.32
N MET A 365 -1.35 -9.63 -0.97
CA MET A 365 -0.68 -8.97 -2.08
C MET A 365 -1.69 -8.06 -2.76
N ILE A 366 -1.41 -6.76 -2.80
CA ILE A 366 -2.34 -5.73 -3.27
C ILE A 366 -1.77 -5.11 -4.54
N ALA A 367 -2.54 -5.11 -5.63
CA ALA A 367 -2.10 -4.53 -6.89
C ALA A 367 -2.57 -3.07 -7.04
N GLU A 368 -1.64 -2.16 -7.31
CA GLU A 368 -1.98 -0.92 -7.97
C GLU A 368 -1.95 -1.16 -9.48
N GLU A 369 -3.11 -1.44 -10.04
CA GLU A 369 -3.30 -1.67 -11.47
C GLU A 369 -4.41 -0.77 -11.99
N SER A 370 -4.04 0.21 -12.82
CA SER A 370 -4.91 1.31 -13.26
C SER A 370 -5.64 1.05 -14.58
N THR A 371 -5.38 -0.10 -15.22
CA THR A 371 -5.97 -0.43 -16.52
C THR A 371 -7.13 -1.43 -16.39
N ALA A 372 -7.69 -1.82 -17.53
CA ALA A 372 -8.72 -2.85 -17.61
C ALA A 372 -8.13 -4.27 -17.70
N TRP A 373 -6.95 -4.53 -17.15
CA TRP A 373 -6.38 -5.88 -17.12
C TRP A 373 -7.32 -6.82 -16.35
N PRO A 374 -7.74 -7.93 -16.94
CA PRO A 374 -8.72 -8.82 -16.32
C PRO A 374 -8.07 -9.77 -15.31
N LYS A 375 -8.85 -10.20 -14.30
CA LYS A 375 -8.47 -11.27 -13.36
C LYS A 375 -7.17 -10.99 -12.59
N VAL A 376 -6.93 -9.73 -12.21
CA VAL A 376 -5.79 -9.36 -11.36
C VAL A 376 -5.85 -10.15 -10.05
N THR A 377 -7.05 -10.28 -9.47
CA THR A 377 -7.30 -11.05 -8.24
C THR A 377 -7.84 -12.46 -8.50
N GLY A 378 -7.92 -12.87 -9.76
CA GLY A 378 -8.31 -14.22 -10.16
C GLY A 378 -7.22 -15.24 -9.83
N THR A 379 -7.60 -16.50 -9.68
CA THR A 379 -6.65 -17.61 -9.44
C THR A 379 -5.79 -17.90 -10.67
N VAL A 380 -4.62 -18.54 -10.46
CA VAL A 380 -3.74 -18.91 -11.57
C VAL A 380 -4.41 -19.95 -12.48
N GLU A 381 -5.22 -20.83 -11.92
CA GLU A 381 -6.01 -21.84 -12.67
C GLU A 381 -6.99 -21.19 -13.64
N ASP A 382 -7.50 -20.01 -13.31
CA ASP A 382 -8.36 -19.20 -14.16
C ASP A 382 -7.59 -18.21 -15.06
N ASP A 383 -6.28 -18.37 -15.18
CA ASP A 383 -5.37 -17.46 -15.87
C ASP A 383 -5.29 -16.05 -15.23
N GLY A 384 -5.54 -15.96 -13.93
CA GLY A 384 -5.40 -14.73 -13.14
C GLY A 384 -3.98 -14.54 -12.59
N LEU A 385 -3.72 -13.35 -12.04
CA LEU A 385 -2.43 -12.98 -11.45
C LEU A 385 -2.31 -13.35 -9.96
N ASN A 386 -3.38 -13.80 -9.33
CA ASN A 386 -3.47 -14.26 -7.94
C ASN A 386 -3.13 -13.19 -6.89
N PHE A 387 -3.33 -11.90 -7.17
CA PHE A 387 -3.32 -10.88 -6.12
C PHE A 387 -4.48 -11.08 -5.14
N SER A 388 -4.30 -10.66 -3.90
CA SER A 388 -5.39 -10.67 -2.90
C SER A 388 -6.41 -9.59 -3.19
N TYR A 389 -5.95 -8.38 -3.52
CA TYR A 389 -6.78 -7.23 -3.78
C TYR A 389 -6.22 -6.39 -4.94
N LYS A 390 -7.11 -5.58 -5.52
CA LYS A 390 -6.77 -4.55 -6.50
C LYS A 390 -7.31 -3.20 -6.02
N TRP A 391 -6.54 -2.12 -6.14
CA TRP A 391 -7.04 -0.77 -5.98
C TRP A 391 -8.13 -0.48 -7.02
N ASN A 392 -9.27 0.04 -6.58
CA ASN A 392 -10.35 0.41 -7.51
C ASN A 392 -10.14 1.83 -8.02
N MET A 393 -9.26 1.98 -8.99
CA MET A 393 -8.95 3.28 -9.63
C MET A 393 -10.16 3.80 -10.41
N GLY A 394 -10.97 2.93 -11.02
CA GLY A 394 -12.20 3.32 -11.73
C GLY A 394 -13.22 3.97 -10.80
N TRP A 395 -13.49 3.35 -9.64
CA TRP A 395 -14.34 3.94 -8.62
C TRP A 395 -13.77 5.28 -8.13
N MET A 396 -12.48 5.35 -7.88
CA MET A 396 -11.81 6.57 -7.39
C MET A 396 -12.01 7.74 -8.36
N HIS A 397 -11.76 7.54 -9.66
CA HIS A 397 -11.96 8.57 -10.67
C HIS A 397 -13.43 9.02 -10.75
N ASP A 398 -14.37 8.08 -10.85
CA ASP A 398 -15.81 8.39 -10.94
C ASP A 398 -16.31 9.12 -9.68
N PHE A 399 -15.89 8.65 -8.49
CA PHE A 399 -16.22 9.27 -7.22
C PHE A 399 -15.71 10.70 -7.15
N LEU A 400 -14.42 10.95 -7.44
CA LEU A 400 -13.82 12.28 -7.38
C LEU A 400 -14.41 13.21 -8.45
N ASP A 401 -14.67 12.72 -9.64
CA ASP A 401 -15.32 13.49 -10.68
C ASP A 401 -16.72 13.96 -10.26
N TYR A 402 -17.50 13.06 -9.65
CA TYR A 402 -18.82 13.40 -9.11
C TYR A 402 -18.72 14.42 -7.96
N MET A 403 -17.79 14.20 -7.04
CA MET A 403 -17.63 15.05 -5.85
C MET A 403 -17.19 16.48 -6.18
N LYS A 404 -16.40 16.66 -7.24
CA LYS A 404 -15.97 17.99 -7.73
C LYS A 404 -17.08 18.81 -8.39
N LEU A 405 -18.16 18.16 -8.83
CA LEU A 405 -19.26 18.85 -9.51
C LEU A 405 -20.02 19.77 -8.55
N ASP A 406 -20.40 20.95 -9.05
CA ASP A 406 -21.44 21.73 -8.40
C ASP A 406 -22.71 20.86 -8.25
N PRO A 407 -23.38 20.88 -7.09
CA PRO A 407 -24.55 20.05 -6.83
C PRO A 407 -25.65 20.15 -7.88
N TYR A 408 -25.76 21.29 -8.57
CA TYR A 408 -26.73 21.47 -9.65
C TYR A 408 -26.52 20.49 -10.82
N PHE A 409 -25.27 20.14 -11.14
CA PHE A 409 -24.93 19.24 -12.26
C PHE A 409 -24.88 17.76 -11.86
N ARG A 410 -25.01 17.44 -10.58
CA ARG A 410 -24.88 16.05 -10.07
C ARG A 410 -25.96 15.12 -10.57
N LYS A 411 -27.17 15.64 -10.81
CA LYS A 411 -28.30 14.85 -11.35
C LYS A 411 -27.95 14.20 -12.68
N ASP A 412 -27.22 14.90 -13.55
CA ASP A 412 -26.85 14.42 -14.88
C ASP A 412 -25.62 13.47 -14.85
N ASN A 413 -24.98 13.33 -13.69
CA ASN A 413 -23.78 12.51 -13.44
C ASN A 413 -24.00 11.46 -12.35
N HIS A 414 -25.23 11.20 -11.97
CA HIS A 414 -25.59 10.30 -10.86
C HIS A 414 -25.03 8.88 -11.03
N ASN A 415 -24.95 8.40 -12.27
CA ASN A 415 -24.41 7.10 -12.61
C ASN A 415 -22.93 6.91 -12.25
N LYS A 416 -22.13 7.97 -12.15
CA LYS A 416 -20.73 7.86 -11.69
C LYS A 416 -20.63 7.21 -10.30
N MET A 417 -21.60 7.48 -9.43
CA MET A 417 -21.63 6.90 -8.08
C MET A 417 -22.17 5.47 -8.03
N THR A 418 -22.96 5.06 -9.03
CA THR A 418 -23.59 3.73 -9.05
C THR A 418 -22.86 2.72 -9.93
N PHE A 419 -22.06 3.21 -10.87
CA PHE A 419 -21.42 2.38 -11.91
C PHE A 419 -20.48 1.32 -11.35
N ALA A 420 -19.74 1.62 -10.29
CA ALA A 420 -18.79 0.68 -9.70
C ALA A 420 -19.41 -0.65 -9.25
N MET A 421 -20.69 -0.64 -8.85
CA MET A 421 -21.40 -1.87 -8.50
C MET A 421 -21.63 -2.79 -9.70
N SER A 422 -21.63 -2.28 -10.93
CA SER A 422 -21.81 -3.10 -12.14
C SER A 422 -20.64 -4.07 -12.39
N TYR A 423 -19.45 -3.77 -11.88
CA TYR A 423 -18.26 -4.60 -12.01
C TYR A 423 -17.67 -5.07 -10.66
N ASN A 424 -18.39 -4.84 -9.55
CA ASN A 424 -17.91 -5.14 -8.20
C ASN A 424 -17.46 -6.61 -8.00
N GLU A 425 -18.09 -7.55 -8.72
CA GLU A 425 -17.74 -8.99 -8.63
C GLU A 425 -16.56 -9.40 -9.52
N SER A 426 -16.07 -8.51 -10.39
CA SER A 426 -14.98 -8.84 -11.32
C SER A 426 -13.63 -9.00 -10.63
N GLU A 427 -13.39 -8.28 -9.55
CA GLU A 427 -12.16 -8.28 -8.77
C GLU A 427 -12.47 -8.08 -7.27
N LYS A 428 -11.46 -8.29 -6.43
CA LYS A 428 -11.53 -7.98 -5.00
C LYS A 428 -10.94 -6.60 -4.77
N TYR A 429 -11.81 -5.62 -4.56
CA TYR A 429 -11.44 -4.21 -4.58
C TYR A 429 -11.14 -3.62 -3.21
N ILE A 430 -10.15 -2.69 -3.20
CA ILE A 430 -9.98 -1.67 -2.16
C ILE A 430 -10.39 -0.34 -2.77
N LEU A 431 -11.33 0.36 -2.15
CA LEU A 431 -11.68 1.73 -2.50
C LEU A 431 -10.59 2.65 -1.95
N VAL A 432 -9.93 3.39 -2.83
CA VAL A 432 -8.74 4.16 -2.46
C VAL A 432 -8.93 5.66 -2.70
N LEU A 433 -8.50 6.44 -1.72
CA LEU A 433 -8.22 7.86 -1.85
C LEU A 433 -6.78 8.05 -1.39
N SER A 434 -5.83 7.74 -2.28
CA SER A 434 -4.41 7.64 -2.00
C SER A 434 -3.69 8.99 -2.02
N HIS A 435 -2.38 8.95 -1.73
CA HIS A 435 -1.49 10.11 -1.82
C HIS A 435 -1.52 10.80 -3.18
N ASP A 436 -1.63 10.05 -4.28
CA ASP A 436 -1.63 10.58 -5.65
C ASP A 436 -2.75 11.56 -5.93
N GLU A 437 -3.85 11.48 -5.17
CA GLU A 437 -5.00 12.34 -5.39
C GLU A 437 -4.91 13.70 -4.69
N VAL A 438 -3.88 13.93 -3.89
CA VAL A 438 -3.72 15.18 -3.10
C VAL A 438 -2.37 15.88 -3.35
N VAL A 439 -1.81 15.70 -4.54
CA VAL A 439 -0.54 16.27 -5.00
C VAL A 439 -0.66 16.82 -6.43
N HIS A 440 0.37 17.48 -6.90
CA HIS A 440 0.54 17.91 -8.30
C HIS A 440 -0.63 18.72 -8.86
N LEU A 441 -1.09 19.73 -8.10
CA LEU A 441 -2.19 20.65 -8.47
C LEU A 441 -3.56 19.96 -8.60
N LYS A 442 -3.72 18.78 -7.97
CA LYS A 442 -5.02 18.09 -7.88
C LYS A 442 -5.90 18.60 -6.74
N CYS A 443 -5.42 19.51 -5.89
CA CYS A 443 -6.03 19.99 -4.65
C CYS A 443 -6.11 18.94 -3.53
N SER A 444 -6.22 19.39 -2.27
CA SER A 444 -6.59 18.51 -1.15
C SER A 444 -8.01 18.00 -1.31
N MET A 445 -8.40 16.94 -0.57
CA MET A 445 -9.77 16.42 -0.64
C MET A 445 -10.82 17.49 -0.32
N LEU A 446 -10.59 18.30 0.71
CA LEU A 446 -11.49 19.40 1.05
C LEU A 446 -11.62 20.42 -0.09
N ASN A 447 -10.49 20.81 -0.71
CA ASN A 447 -10.47 21.82 -1.76
C ASN A 447 -10.94 21.32 -3.14
N LYS A 448 -11.12 20.01 -3.31
CA LYS A 448 -11.86 19.45 -4.46
C LYS A 448 -13.36 19.72 -4.35
N MET A 449 -13.88 19.88 -3.14
CA MET A 449 -15.32 20.07 -2.92
C MET A 449 -15.79 21.46 -3.37
N PRO A 450 -16.92 21.55 -4.11
CA PRO A 450 -17.51 22.81 -4.52
C PRO A 450 -18.22 23.53 -3.35
N GLY A 451 -18.54 24.80 -3.56
CA GLY A 451 -19.35 25.59 -2.65
C GLY A 451 -18.55 26.39 -1.64
N LEU A 452 -19.27 26.97 -0.66
CA LEU A 452 -18.67 27.70 0.44
C LEU A 452 -18.00 26.74 1.43
N GLU A 453 -17.14 27.26 2.28
CA GLU A 453 -16.35 26.48 3.22
C GLU A 453 -17.18 25.46 4.02
N GLY A 454 -18.28 25.90 4.64
CA GLY A 454 -19.15 24.99 5.40
C GLY A 454 -19.81 23.88 4.55
N ASP A 455 -20.10 24.17 3.29
CA ASP A 455 -20.63 23.17 2.35
C ASP A 455 -19.58 22.17 1.94
N LYS A 456 -18.30 22.60 1.79
CA LYS A 456 -17.19 21.70 1.48
C LYS A 456 -17.05 20.59 2.52
N PHE A 457 -17.07 20.94 3.81
CA PHE A 457 -16.98 19.96 4.90
C PHE A 457 -18.15 18.98 4.88
N LYS A 458 -19.39 19.49 4.80
CA LYS A 458 -20.59 18.63 4.76
C LYS A 458 -20.59 17.71 3.53
N ASN A 459 -20.19 18.24 2.37
CA ASN A 459 -20.08 17.47 1.14
C ASN A 459 -19.04 16.35 1.27
N LEU A 460 -17.86 16.64 1.83
CA LEU A 460 -16.81 15.65 2.07
C LEU A 460 -17.26 14.60 3.09
N MET A 461 -17.97 15.00 4.15
CA MET A 461 -18.57 14.06 5.12
C MET A 461 -19.54 13.09 4.44
N ALA A 462 -20.38 13.57 3.52
CA ALA A 462 -21.28 12.73 2.75
C ALA A 462 -20.51 11.76 1.83
N GLY A 463 -19.43 12.23 1.19
CA GLY A 463 -18.56 11.42 0.36
C GLY A 463 -17.88 10.29 1.15
N TYR A 464 -17.32 10.59 2.30
CA TYR A 464 -16.71 9.56 3.16
C TYR A 464 -17.72 8.54 3.69
N ALA A 465 -18.93 8.98 4.02
CA ALA A 465 -20.00 8.05 4.39
C ALA A 465 -20.40 7.11 3.25
N PHE A 466 -20.47 7.65 2.03
CA PHE A 466 -20.72 6.82 0.84
C PHE A 466 -19.60 5.80 0.63
N MET A 467 -18.35 6.22 0.68
CA MET A 467 -17.18 5.33 0.59
C MET A 467 -17.23 4.22 1.65
N MET A 468 -17.49 4.56 2.92
CA MET A 468 -17.52 3.60 4.02
C MET A 468 -18.69 2.62 3.93
N GLY A 469 -19.82 3.06 3.39
CA GLY A 469 -20.99 2.20 3.14
C GLY A 469 -20.89 1.36 1.88
N HIS A 470 -20.16 1.77 0.85
CA HIS A 470 -20.02 1.06 -0.42
C HIS A 470 -19.27 -0.27 -0.26
N SER A 471 -19.50 -1.23 -1.15
CA SER A 471 -18.71 -2.48 -1.20
C SER A 471 -17.24 -2.22 -1.49
N GLY A 472 -16.35 -3.03 -0.93
CA GLY A 472 -14.90 -2.94 -1.05
C GLY A 472 -14.21 -2.55 0.27
N LYS A 473 -12.94 -2.91 0.43
CA LYS A 473 -12.09 -2.47 1.54
C LYS A 473 -11.80 -0.97 1.39
N LYS A 474 -11.16 -0.34 2.37
CA LYS A 474 -11.04 1.13 2.43
C LYS A 474 -9.59 1.56 2.61
N LEU A 475 -9.20 2.63 1.91
CA LEU A 475 -7.91 3.30 2.12
C LEU A 475 -8.10 4.81 2.09
N LEU A 476 -7.59 5.48 3.12
CA LEU A 476 -7.44 6.94 3.17
C LEU A 476 -5.98 7.29 3.41
N PHE A 477 -5.48 8.24 2.64
CA PHE A 477 -4.16 8.82 2.87
C PHE A 477 -4.19 9.78 4.07
N MET A 478 -3.11 9.82 4.83
CA MET A 478 -2.93 10.65 6.02
C MET A 478 -3.31 12.12 5.78
N GLY A 479 -3.98 12.72 6.76
CA GLY A 479 -4.47 14.10 6.73
C GLY A 479 -5.86 14.26 6.10
N GLN A 480 -6.34 13.30 5.34
CA GLN A 480 -7.68 13.36 4.75
C GLN A 480 -8.77 13.23 5.83
N GLU A 481 -8.50 12.51 6.90
CA GLU A 481 -9.43 12.27 8.00
C GLU A 481 -9.79 13.53 8.81
N PHE A 482 -8.96 14.56 8.75
CA PHE A 482 -9.29 15.87 9.33
C PHE A 482 -9.38 16.99 8.28
N ALA A 483 -9.54 16.62 7.01
CA ALA A 483 -9.73 17.54 5.88
C ALA A 483 -8.59 18.56 5.72
N GLN A 484 -7.34 18.10 5.70
CA GLN A 484 -6.19 18.97 5.45
C GLN A 484 -6.44 19.90 4.24
N GLU A 485 -6.11 21.18 4.37
CA GLU A 485 -6.42 22.18 3.35
C GLU A 485 -5.39 22.22 2.23
N ARG A 486 -4.10 22.11 2.58
CA ARG A 486 -3.03 22.12 1.57
C ARG A 486 -2.85 20.74 0.95
N GLU A 487 -2.40 20.72 -0.31
CA GLU A 487 -1.87 19.49 -0.89
C GLU A 487 -0.74 18.92 -0.03
N TRP A 488 -0.63 17.61 -0.03
CA TRP A 488 0.47 16.94 0.64
C TRP A 488 1.83 17.31 0.01
N SER A 489 2.86 17.32 0.84
CA SER A 489 4.25 17.44 0.42
C SER A 489 5.15 16.71 1.40
N GLU A 490 6.10 15.96 0.87
CA GLU A 490 7.13 15.27 1.65
C GLU A 490 8.02 16.22 2.46
N LYS A 491 8.06 17.50 2.09
CA LYS A 491 8.95 18.51 2.70
C LYS A 491 8.46 19.04 4.04
N ARG A 492 7.23 18.73 4.45
CA ARG A 492 6.63 19.24 5.68
C ARG A 492 5.72 18.18 6.32
N GLU A 493 5.49 18.32 7.62
CA GLU A 493 4.48 17.53 8.31
C GLU A 493 3.05 17.94 7.92
N LEU A 494 2.07 17.13 8.31
CA LEU A 494 0.66 17.45 8.22
C LEU A 494 0.33 18.71 9.05
N ASP A 495 -0.74 19.40 8.65
CA ASP A 495 -1.18 20.65 9.30
C ASP A 495 -1.98 20.36 10.57
N TRP A 496 -1.35 19.70 11.54
CA TRP A 496 -1.99 19.29 12.81
C TRP A 496 -2.67 20.42 13.57
N TYR A 497 -2.21 21.67 13.39
CA TYR A 497 -2.82 22.86 13.98
C TYR A 497 -4.26 23.11 13.50
N LEU A 498 -4.66 22.54 12.37
CA LEU A 498 -6.04 22.62 11.87
C LEU A 498 -7.04 21.98 12.84
N LEU A 499 -6.61 21.03 13.66
CA LEU A 499 -7.47 20.41 14.68
C LEU A 499 -7.89 21.36 15.81
N ASP A 500 -7.30 22.54 15.91
CA ASP A 500 -7.75 23.61 16.80
C ASP A 500 -9.02 24.31 16.25
N ASP A 501 -9.31 24.18 14.94
CA ASP A 501 -10.58 24.64 14.35
C ASP A 501 -11.65 23.53 14.52
N PRO A 502 -12.80 23.86 15.13
CA PRO A 502 -13.90 22.91 15.32
C PRO A 502 -14.36 22.17 14.05
N LYS A 503 -14.27 22.80 12.87
CA LYS A 503 -14.70 22.16 11.61
C LYS A 503 -13.82 20.95 11.27
N HIS A 504 -12.50 21.11 11.38
CA HIS A 504 -11.54 20.03 11.15
C HIS A 504 -11.65 18.94 12.23
N LYS A 505 -11.88 19.34 13.47
CA LYS A 505 -12.11 18.40 14.56
C LYS A 505 -13.40 17.59 14.36
N HIS A 506 -14.49 18.22 13.95
CA HIS A 506 -15.75 17.55 13.61
C HIS A 506 -15.58 16.56 12.43
N MET A 507 -14.78 16.92 11.43
CA MET A 507 -14.44 16.01 10.34
C MET A 507 -13.67 14.78 10.84
N GLN A 508 -12.67 14.97 11.71
CA GLN A 508 -11.93 13.87 12.30
C GLN A 508 -12.85 12.96 13.12
N ASP A 509 -13.71 13.53 13.94
CA ASP A 509 -14.68 12.79 14.76
C ASP A 509 -15.69 12.02 13.87
N TRP A 510 -16.08 12.61 12.74
CA TRP A 510 -16.94 11.96 11.74
C TRP A 510 -16.25 10.74 11.11
N VAL A 511 -15.03 10.90 10.62
CA VAL A 511 -14.27 9.79 10.03
C VAL A 511 -14.01 8.69 11.06
N LYS A 512 -13.67 9.08 12.30
CA LYS A 512 -13.55 8.15 13.43
C LYS A 512 -14.84 7.37 13.66
N ALA A 513 -15.99 8.03 13.68
CA ALA A 513 -17.29 7.38 13.85
C ALA A 513 -17.59 6.39 12.71
N LEU A 514 -17.29 6.77 11.46
CA LEU A 514 -17.45 5.91 10.28
C LEU A 514 -16.54 4.67 10.34
N LEU A 515 -15.27 4.81 10.72
CA LEU A 515 -14.31 3.71 10.86
C LEU A 515 -14.74 2.73 11.98
N HIS A 516 -15.22 3.26 13.11
CA HIS A 516 -15.76 2.43 14.18
C HIS A 516 -17.07 1.74 13.77
N LEU A 517 -17.94 2.42 13.00
CA LEU A 517 -19.13 1.79 12.42
C LEU A 517 -18.73 0.64 11.49
N TYR A 518 -17.76 0.86 10.60
CA TYR A 518 -17.22 -0.15 9.69
C TYR A 518 -16.73 -1.39 10.46
N ARG A 519 -15.86 -1.21 11.44
CA ARG A 519 -15.28 -2.33 12.21
C ARG A 519 -16.31 -3.13 13.02
N LYS A 520 -17.35 -2.45 13.54
CA LYS A 520 -18.33 -3.08 14.43
C LYS A 520 -19.46 -3.81 13.70
N ASN A 521 -19.61 -3.62 12.41
CA ASN A 521 -20.74 -4.18 11.66
C ASN A 521 -20.24 -5.03 10.48
N PRO A 522 -20.22 -6.38 10.66
CA PRO A 522 -19.75 -7.33 9.65
C PRO A 522 -20.39 -7.16 8.27
N CYS A 523 -21.64 -6.71 8.21
CA CYS A 523 -22.33 -6.41 6.94
C CYS A 523 -21.57 -5.43 6.03
N LEU A 524 -20.62 -4.65 6.56
CA LEU A 524 -19.83 -3.68 5.80
C LEU A 524 -18.58 -4.28 5.13
N TYR A 525 -18.17 -5.51 5.50
CA TYR A 525 -16.91 -6.06 5.01
C TYR A 525 -16.90 -7.56 4.71
N GLU A 526 -17.81 -8.37 5.27
CA GLU A 526 -17.75 -9.83 5.11
C GLU A 526 -18.27 -10.34 3.76
N GLN A 527 -18.98 -9.51 3.00
CA GLN A 527 -19.54 -9.84 1.68
C GLN A 527 -19.26 -8.72 0.65
N ASP A 528 -18.04 -8.17 0.65
CA ASP A 528 -17.67 -7.03 -0.20
C ASP A 528 -17.57 -7.37 -1.69
N THR A 529 -17.41 -8.64 -2.02
CA THR A 529 -17.13 -9.09 -3.39
C THR A 529 -18.35 -9.67 -4.10
N THR A 530 -19.54 -9.56 -3.50
CA THR A 530 -20.78 -10.12 -4.06
C THR A 530 -21.96 -9.19 -3.86
N TRP A 531 -22.95 -9.29 -4.74
CA TRP A 531 -24.25 -8.63 -4.59
C TRP A 531 -25.02 -9.11 -3.36
N ALA A 532 -24.69 -10.27 -2.79
CA ALA A 532 -25.33 -10.74 -1.56
C ALA A 532 -25.17 -9.77 -0.39
N GLY A 533 -24.06 -9.04 -0.34
CA GLY A 533 -23.78 -8.05 0.70
C GLY A 533 -24.30 -6.64 0.43
N PHE A 534 -24.91 -6.38 -0.74
CA PHE A 534 -25.31 -5.03 -1.15
C PHE A 534 -26.65 -5.03 -1.88
N GLU A 535 -27.52 -4.07 -1.56
CA GLU A 535 -28.77 -3.85 -2.28
C GLU A 535 -29.09 -2.37 -2.37
N TRP A 536 -29.27 -1.87 -3.59
CA TRP A 536 -29.83 -0.53 -3.78
C TRP A 536 -31.29 -0.49 -3.32
N MET A 537 -31.63 0.46 -2.45
CA MET A 537 -33.03 0.79 -2.19
C MET A 537 -33.54 1.72 -3.31
N ASN A 538 -32.76 2.75 -3.64
CA ASN A 538 -32.98 3.57 -4.80
C ASN A 538 -31.66 4.01 -5.44
N ALA A 539 -31.33 3.42 -6.59
CA ALA A 539 -30.17 3.80 -7.39
C ALA A 539 -30.44 4.98 -8.33
N ASN A 540 -31.71 5.41 -8.47
CA ASN A 540 -32.18 6.30 -9.53
C ASN A 540 -32.79 7.62 -9.01
N ASP A 541 -32.50 8.01 -7.77
CA ASP A 541 -32.95 9.29 -7.20
C ASP A 541 -32.05 10.46 -7.66
N TYR A 542 -31.82 10.51 -8.99
CA TYR A 542 -30.90 11.46 -9.62
C TYR A 542 -31.39 12.90 -9.52
N GLU A 543 -32.68 13.19 -9.63
CA GLU A 543 -33.24 14.54 -9.54
C GLU A 543 -32.94 15.19 -8.18
N ARG A 544 -32.82 14.38 -7.11
CA ARG A 544 -32.52 14.84 -5.76
C ARG A 544 -31.06 14.58 -5.37
N SER A 545 -30.29 13.84 -6.20
CA SER A 545 -28.92 13.39 -5.93
C SER A 545 -28.81 12.71 -4.56
N ILE A 546 -29.73 11.78 -4.29
CA ILE A 546 -29.75 10.97 -3.06
C ILE A 546 -29.49 9.52 -3.43
N PHE A 547 -28.68 8.87 -2.59
CA PHE A 547 -28.40 7.43 -2.70
C PHE A 547 -28.89 6.71 -1.46
N SER A 548 -29.62 5.64 -1.64
CA SER A 548 -30.03 4.76 -0.54
C SER A 548 -29.76 3.31 -0.89
N PHE A 549 -29.13 2.61 0.05
CA PHE A 549 -28.75 1.21 -0.12
C PHE A 549 -28.64 0.48 1.23
N VAL A 550 -28.76 -0.83 1.18
CA VAL A 550 -28.60 -1.71 2.33
C VAL A 550 -27.32 -2.51 2.22
N ARG A 551 -26.58 -2.62 3.31
CA ARG A 551 -25.50 -3.58 3.49
C ARG A 551 -26.02 -4.74 4.33
N LYS A 552 -25.79 -5.95 3.84
CA LYS A 552 -26.31 -7.19 4.41
C LYS A 552 -25.20 -8.04 5.01
N SER A 553 -25.43 -8.57 6.20
CA SER A 553 -24.57 -9.56 6.82
C SER A 553 -24.87 -10.97 6.30
N LYS A 554 -23.93 -11.89 6.43
CA LYS A 554 -24.09 -13.30 6.05
C LYS A 554 -25.21 -14.00 6.81
N ASP A 555 -25.38 -13.66 8.09
CA ASP A 555 -26.42 -14.24 8.94
C ASP A 555 -27.79 -13.56 8.79
N GLY A 556 -27.90 -12.54 7.93
CA GLY A 556 -29.12 -11.78 7.69
C GLY A 556 -29.56 -10.89 8.85
N LYS A 557 -28.74 -10.78 9.90
CA LYS A 557 -29.00 -9.96 11.09
C LYS A 557 -28.06 -8.76 11.12
N ASN A 558 -28.49 -7.70 11.80
CA ASN A 558 -27.63 -6.49 11.93
C ASN A 558 -27.25 -5.83 10.60
N ASN A 559 -28.18 -5.72 9.68
CA ASN A 559 -28.01 -5.00 8.43
C ASN A 559 -27.98 -3.49 8.65
N LEU A 560 -27.40 -2.74 7.71
CA LEU A 560 -27.36 -1.29 7.73
C LEU A 560 -28.00 -0.71 6.47
N LEU A 561 -28.92 0.24 6.66
CA LEU A 561 -29.47 1.08 5.61
C LEU A 561 -28.75 2.44 5.62
N PHE A 562 -28.18 2.84 4.50
CA PHE A 562 -27.59 4.16 4.28
C PHE A 562 -28.55 5.03 3.46
N VAL A 563 -28.69 6.29 3.86
CA VAL A 563 -29.38 7.35 3.11
C VAL A 563 -28.45 8.57 3.07
N ILE A 564 -28.04 8.97 1.86
CA ILE A 564 -26.99 9.99 1.68
C ILE A 564 -27.44 11.00 0.62
N SER A 565 -27.51 12.28 1.00
CA SER A 565 -27.83 13.39 0.09
C SER A 565 -26.55 14.14 -0.30
N PHE A 566 -26.43 14.46 -1.58
CA PHE A 566 -25.31 15.24 -2.11
C PHE A 566 -25.74 16.64 -2.58
N THR A 567 -26.82 17.19 -2.02
CA THR A 567 -27.29 18.55 -2.30
C THR A 567 -27.43 19.39 -1.04
N PRO A 568 -27.28 20.73 -1.13
CA PRO A 568 -27.45 21.64 0.00
C PRO A 568 -28.92 21.88 0.35
N VAL A 569 -29.79 20.91 0.14
CA VAL A 569 -31.24 21.03 0.32
C VAL A 569 -31.70 20.20 1.50
N GLU A 570 -32.29 20.86 2.50
CA GLU A 570 -33.00 20.17 3.59
C GLU A 570 -34.31 19.57 3.05
N ARG A 571 -34.66 18.38 3.53
CA ARG A 571 -35.90 17.68 3.16
C ARG A 571 -36.60 17.21 4.43
N ASP A 572 -37.66 17.91 4.80
CA ASP A 572 -38.39 17.69 6.06
C ASP A 572 -39.07 16.32 6.14
N ASP A 573 -39.55 15.78 5.00
CA ASP A 573 -40.20 14.48 4.92
C ASP A 573 -39.67 13.68 3.72
N TYR A 574 -38.36 13.30 3.81
CA TYR A 574 -37.80 12.37 2.83
C TYR A 574 -38.22 10.95 3.20
N ARG A 575 -38.85 10.29 2.26
CA ARG A 575 -39.30 8.91 2.42
C ARG A 575 -38.39 7.95 1.66
N VAL A 576 -37.92 6.93 2.33
CA VAL A 576 -37.07 5.86 1.77
C VAL A 576 -37.75 4.51 1.93
N GLY A 577 -37.74 3.72 0.86
CA GLY A 577 -38.16 2.32 0.89
C GLY A 577 -37.23 1.46 1.77
N VAL A 578 -37.83 0.49 2.46
CA VAL A 578 -37.10 -0.40 3.36
C VAL A 578 -37.50 -1.86 3.15
N PRO A 579 -36.56 -2.84 3.37
CA PRO A 579 -36.78 -4.25 3.02
C PRO A 579 -37.91 -4.96 3.75
N GLY A 580 -38.43 -4.41 4.85
CA GLY A 580 -39.45 -5.09 5.60
C GLY A 580 -40.02 -4.30 6.79
N ARG A 581 -40.98 -4.93 7.49
CA ARG A 581 -41.64 -4.35 8.66
C ARG A 581 -40.75 -4.48 9.91
N HIS A 582 -39.66 -3.72 9.94
CA HIS A 582 -38.71 -3.66 11.06
C HIS A 582 -38.79 -2.32 11.79
N THR A 583 -38.10 -2.26 12.92
CA THR A 583 -37.73 -1.01 13.57
C THR A 583 -36.30 -0.67 13.14
N TYR A 584 -36.13 0.48 12.52
CA TYR A 584 -34.85 1.00 11.98
C TYR A 584 -34.25 1.93 13.02
N LYS A 585 -33.16 1.49 13.65
CA LYS A 585 -32.47 2.26 14.69
C LYS A 585 -31.44 3.17 14.05
N LEU A 586 -31.57 4.49 14.23
CA LEU A 586 -30.57 5.48 13.78
C LEU A 586 -29.28 5.29 14.59
N VAL A 587 -28.19 4.93 13.90
CA VAL A 587 -26.88 4.64 14.54
C VAL A 587 -25.81 5.64 14.15
N LEU A 588 -26.01 6.41 13.08
CA LEU A 588 -25.14 7.52 12.69
C LEU A 588 -25.98 8.57 11.96
N ASN A 589 -25.72 9.85 12.26
CA ASN A 589 -26.46 10.98 11.71
C ASN A 589 -25.54 12.20 11.62
N SER A 590 -25.38 12.76 10.40
CA SER A 590 -24.54 13.96 10.18
C SER A 590 -25.12 15.27 10.74
N ALA A 591 -26.41 15.27 11.17
CA ALA A 591 -27.00 16.42 11.83
C ALA A 591 -26.68 16.48 13.34
N ASP A 592 -26.03 15.46 13.90
CA ASP A 592 -25.64 15.43 15.30
C ASP A 592 -24.60 16.53 15.60
N PRO A 593 -24.78 17.34 16.67
CA PRO A 593 -23.86 18.41 17.05
C PRO A 593 -22.40 17.96 17.26
N GLN A 594 -22.17 16.72 17.67
CA GLN A 594 -20.82 16.19 17.81
C GLN A 594 -20.00 16.19 16.49
N PHE A 595 -20.69 16.29 15.34
CA PHE A 595 -20.09 16.40 14.01
C PHE A 595 -20.30 17.78 13.38
N GLY A 596 -20.63 18.79 14.18
CA GLY A 596 -20.98 20.13 13.69
C GLY A 596 -22.35 20.21 13.01
N GLY A 597 -23.22 19.25 13.26
CA GLY A 597 -24.59 19.22 12.74
C GLY A 597 -25.50 20.22 13.43
N SER A 598 -26.71 20.39 12.86
CA SER A 598 -27.68 21.42 13.25
C SER A 598 -28.73 20.97 14.27
N ASP A 599 -28.69 19.73 14.73
CA ASP A 599 -29.65 19.25 15.73
C ASP A 599 -29.47 19.98 17.07
N THR A 600 -30.58 20.28 17.72
CA THR A 600 -30.65 20.84 19.08
C THR A 600 -31.43 19.86 19.95
N GLU A 601 -31.51 20.11 21.26
CA GLU A 601 -32.34 19.29 22.15
C GLU A 601 -33.81 19.22 21.69
N ASP A 602 -34.33 20.34 21.12
CA ASP A 602 -35.72 20.41 20.63
C ASP A 602 -35.92 19.81 19.24
N THR A 603 -34.87 19.73 18.44
CA THR A 603 -34.92 19.23 17.03
C THR A 603 -34.27 17.87 16.84
N LYS A 604 -33.81 17.23 17.92
CA LYS A 604 -33.12 15.94 17.90
C LYS A 604 -33.97 14.87 17.23
N ARG A 605 -33.34 14.18 16.29
CA ARG A 605 -33.99 13.11 15.53
C ARG A 605 -34.34 11.90 16.41
N PRO A 606 -35.48 11.24 16.15
CA PRO A 606 -35.81 9.99 16.86
C PRO A 606 -34.69 8.94 16.72
N VAL A 607 -34.44 8.21 17.81
CA VAL A 607 -33.45 7.11 17.80
C VAL A 607 -33.94 5.91 16.97
N SER A 608 -35.27 5.79 16.77
CA SER A 608 -35.87 4.63 16.09
C SER A 608 -37.03 5.05 15.23
N TYR A 609 -37.13 4.43 14.07
CA TYR A 609 -38.17 4.62 13.07
C TYR A 609 -38.87 3.30 12.80
N LYS A 610 -40.18 3.26 12.96
CA LYS A 610 -40.99 2.07 12.62
C LYS A 610 -41.34 2.13 11.15
N ALA A 611 -41.17 1.03 10.43
CA ALA A 611 -41.60 0.92 9.05
C ALA A 611 -43.13 1.05 8.93
N GLU A 612 -43.59 1.91 8.04
CA GLU A 612 -44.99 2.10 7.67
C GLU A 612 -45.27 1.30 6.42
N LYS A 613 -46.52 0.76 6.31
CA LYS A 613 -46.99 0.10 5.08
C LYS A 613 -47.37 1.16 4.04
N LYS A 614 -46.36 1.87 3.58
CA LYS A 614 -46.47 2.87 2.50
C LYS A 614 -45.42 2.53 1.45
N PRO A 615 -45.81 2.08 0.26
CA PRO A 615 -44.86 1.73 -0.79
C PRO A 615 -43.96 2.91 -1.18
N CYS A 616 -42.66 2.66 -1.30
CA CYS A 616 -41.65 3.63 -1.76
C CYS A 616 -40.46 2.87 -2.32
N ASP A 617 -39.79 3.39 -3.34
CA ASP A 617 -38.59 2.82 -3.95
C ASP A 617 -38.70 1.32 -4.30
N GLY A 618 -39.89 0.90 -4.77
CA GLY A 618 -40.15 -0.51 -5.09
C GLY A 618 -40.36 -1.44 -3.88
N GLN A 619 -40.34 -0.91 -2.67
CA GLN A 619 -40.56 -1.65 -1.42
C GLN A 619 -42.00 -1.42 -0.91
N ASP A 620 -42.58 -2.43 -0.26
CA ASP A 620 -43.94 -2.32 0.36
C ASP A 620 -43.93 -1.43 1.62
N TYR A 621 -42.79 -1.29 2.25
CA TYR A 621 -42.60 -0.55 3.48
C TYR A 621 -41.63 0.60 3.29
N SER A 622 -41.81 1.65 4.07
CA SER A 622 -40.94 2.82 4.07
C SER A 622 -40.82 3.47 5.44
N ILE A 623 -39.80 4.30 5.62
CA ILE A 623 -39.67 5.22 6.77
C ILE A 623 -39.57 6.66 6.26
N GLY A 624 -40.13 7.61 7.04
CA GLY A 624 -39.95 9.05 6.80
C GLY A 624 -38.79 9.55 7.67
N TYR A 625 -37.93 10.39 7.10
CA TYR A 625 -36.77 10.96 7.79
C TYR A 625 -36.52 12.40 7.35
N LYS A 626 -36.24 13.28 8.35
CA LYS A 626 -35.82 14.65 8.04
C LYS A 626 -34.34 14.63 7.64
N LEU A 627 -34.06 14.77 6.34
CA LEU A 627 -32.73 14.68 5.76
C LEU A 627 -32.11 16.09 5.65
N PRO A 628 -30.99 16.36 6.37
CA PRO A 628 -30.35 17.68 6.33
C PRO A 628 -29.60 17.92 5.02
N PRO A 629 -29.17 19.16 4.74
CA PRO A 629 -28.29 19.48 3.62
C PRO A 629 -27.01 18.63 3.67
N TYR A 630 -26.66 17.98 2.53
CA TYR A 630 -25.59 16.98 2.44
C TYR A 630 -25.71 15.87 3.51
N GLY A 631 -26.95 15.56 3.85
CA GLY A 631 -27.29 14.72 5.00
C GLY A 631 -26.91 13.26 4.83
N VAL A 632 -26.43 12.69 5.91
CA VAL A 632 -26.17 11.26 6.04
C VAL A 632 -26.99 10.70 7.21
N ALA A 633 -27.67 9.59 6.96
CA ALA A 633 -28.31 8.80 8.02
C ALA A 633 -28.00 7.32 7.79
N VAL A 634 -27.62 6.63 8.87
CA VAL A 634 -27.40 5.17 8.85
C VAL A 634 -28.29 4.52 9.89
N PHE A 635 -29.06 3.56 9.45
CA PHE A 635 -30.01 2.83 10.28
C PHE A 635 -29.62 1.35 10.39
N LYS A 636 -29.71 0.79 11.60
CA LYS A 636 -29.52 -0.64 11.86
C LYS A 636 -30.86 -1.33 12.05
N PHE A 637 -30.99 -2.56 11.46
CA PHE A 637 -32.21 -3.38 11.54
C PHE A 637 -31.91 -4.87 11.43
#